data_685d56b54451e1ceecec9376d2e363d9
#
_entry.id   685d56b54451e1ceecec9376d2e363d9
#
_cell.length_a   1.000
_cell.length_b   1.000
_cell.length_c   1.000
_cell.angle_alpha   90.00
_cell.angle_beta   90.00
_cell.angle_gamma   90.00
#
_symmetry.space_group_name_H-M   'P 1'
#
loop_
_entity.id
_entity.type
_entity.pdbx_description
1 polymer ?
#
loop_
_entity_poly.entity_id
_entity_poly.type
_entity_poly.pdbx_seq_one_letter_code
_entity_poly.pdbx_strand_id
1 'polypeptide(L)'
;MKHIYKGLVLCATLAFAYTHTAAQEPLVDMLEATQADTLSKVQVAFRSIDQRDLLGGVSVIDMKEMSEKAYTSNSLGFVDNVVGGFNGNIWGNTEYLVIVDGMVRDANNVLPHEIDQITLLKGASAVVLYGPRAAKGVISITTKRGEIGDLRINIHANTGFYTPKSYPKYLGSAEYMTLYNEARANDGLAANYSQEDIFNHASGSNPYRYPNFDMYSSEYLKKAYNRSEAIAEISGGSEKVRYYTTTGYYRESSLLKVGKTEDNYVSRFFVRGNVDMQLHKFITAQADANVTFYDSYSANVDWWGQTATLRPHLVTPFIPLSYIEATDQNSLNAVLNSSYLQDGKFFFGGTQQHPTNPVADAYAAGDSKFVSRQFQFNTRFDVNLSPLLKGLYFRAKYGIDYASTYNQGYSNSYATFAPTWSNYNGEDIISSITQYGKDEKSGTENISNSAYRYTYNVSGQFDYQNTFNEDHNVFGMILANAWQTQRSGHYHRTTNANLGFQASYNYQHKYYADFSVAMPYSTKLPTGNRVAFSPTVTLGWNLANEKFLENSIFDNLMLTASVGIINQDLDITASDNEDGYYLYKTVVQKGGWYSWGDNDGLAATEFQRGNNPDMTYVKRKEFTAGLRGSMWSNLINFDINFFTSKMDGGLVRPGSLYPNYFTQIGYPSSSIIPYVNFNVDQRTGFDFSVYANKKVGEVDLTLGVSGMYYKSTAKKRDENIEFSYLSAVGRALNGYWGLESEGFFRDEAEITSAPTQTFGDVKPGDIRYKDQNNDGKIDDNDRVFLGRWDSPLMSGINLTVKWRDFTFFAMGNLYLGGHGMKDNSYYWMSGDSKYSEIARNRWTPETAATATYPRLTTTNGANNLRTSDFWIYKNDRFNLSQVQLTYAMPQNVLRGTFIKGLSFFANANNL
;
A
#
# COMPACT_ATOMS: atom_id res chain seq x y z
N MET A 1 -2.50 -2.22 -42.14
CA MET A 1 -1.78 -1.22 -41.29
C MET A 1 -0.71 -1.91 -40.42
N LYS A 2 0.10 -2.83 -41.04
CA LYS A 2 1.15 -3.60 -40.30
C LYS A 2 2.58 -3.14 -40.62
N HIS A 3 2.79 -1.99 -41.25
CA HIS A 3 4.11 -1.55 -41.74
C HIS A 3 4.58 -0.17 -41.28
N ILE A 4 3.92 0.48 -40.31
CA ILE A 4 4.35 1.79 -39.76
C ILE A 4 5.09 1.68 -38.43
N TYR A 5 5.14 0.48 -37.82
CA TYR A 5 5.78 0.29 -36.51
C TYR A 5 7.25 -0.13 -36.53
N LYS A 6 7.88 -0.28 -37.69
CA LYS A 6 9.29 -0.74 -37.78
C LYS A 6 10.32 0.38 -37.95
N GLY A 7 9.91 1.66 -37.88
CA GLY A 7 10.78 2.81 -38.14
C GLY A 7 11.13 3.70 -36.96
N LEU A 8 10.72 3.38 -35.72
CA LEU A 8 10.88 4.26 -34.56
C LEU A 8 11.58 3.59 -33.36
N VAL A 9 12.40 2.59 -33.62
CA VAL A 9 13.32 2.02 -32.62
C VAL A 9 14.73 2.49 -32.98
N LEU A 10 14.97 3.78 -32.87
CA LEU A 10 16.33 4.32 -32.80
C LEU A 10 16.33 5.53 -31.86
N CYS A 11 17.01 5.39 -30.71
CA CYS A 11 17.50 6.44 -29.83
C CYS A 11 16.54 7.61 -29.57
N ALA A 12 15.58 7.37 -28.69
CA ALA A 12 14.93 8.48 -28.04
C ALA A 12 15.29 8.47 -26.54
N THR A 13 16.51 8.94 -26.24
CA THR A 13 16.73 9.74 -25.03
C THR A 13 15.82 10.95 -25.21
N LEU A 14 14.59 10.88 -24.72
CA LEU A 14 13.63 11.96 -24.80
C LEU A 14 14.04 13.07 -23.83
N ALA A 15 14.29 14.21 -24.39
CA ALA A 15 14.62 15.46 -23.74
C ALA A 15 13.43 16.04 -22.98
N PHE A 16 13.65 16.49 -21.75
CA PHE A 16 12.72 17.40 -21.07
C PHE A 16 12.93 18.83 -21.58
N ALA A 17 11.91 19.39 -22.17
CA ALA A 17 11.88 20.83 -22.43
C ALA A 17 11.20 21.51 -21.23
N TYR A 18 11.98 22.22 -20.47
CA TYR A 18 11.52 23.06 -19.36
C TYR A 18 11.49 24.49 -19.83
N THR A 19 10.30 25.07 -20.04
CA THR A 19 10.17 26.46 -20.41
C THR A 19 9.89 27.30 -19.17
N HIS A 20 10.94 27.83 -18.53
CA HIS A 20 10.79 28.85 -17.52
C HIS A 20 10.84 30.23 -18.14
N THR A 21 9.78 30.98 -18.01
CA THR A 21 9.77 32.44 -18.20
C THR A 21 9.85 33.12 -16.84
N ALA A 22 10.91 32.92 -16.12
CA ALA A 22 11.29 33.85 -15.08
C ALA A 22 12.60 34.48 -15.52
N ALA A 23 12.71 35.80 -15.43
CA ALA A 23 14.00 36.44 -15.46
C ALA A 23 14.83 35.80 -14.34
N GLN A 24 15.76 34.92 -14.71
CA GLN A 24 16.78 34.48 -13.78
C GLN A 24 17.68 35.68 -13.57
N GLU A 25 17.57 36.32 -12.43
CA GLU A 25 18.73 36.98 -11.86
C GLU A 25 19.81 35.91 -11.69
N PRO A 26 21.08 36.21 -11.96
CA PRO A 26 22.15 35.21 -11.86
C PRO A 26 22.15 34.64 -10.45
N LEU A 27 22.28 33.32 -10.35
CA LEU A 27 22.28 32.56 -9.08
C LEU A 27 23.26 33.08 -8.00
N VAL A 28 24.16 33.97 -8.36
CA VAL A 28 25.11 34.63 -7.44
C VAL A 28 24.41 35.65 -6.55
N ASP A 29 23.35 36.32 -7.04
CA ASP A 29 22.59 37.29 -6.26
C ASP A 29 21.51 36.63 -5.36
N MET A 30 21.12 35.39 -5.60
CA MET A 30 20.20 34.65 -4.72
C MET A 30 20.83 34.28 -3.36
N LEU A 31 22.14 34.24 -3.22
CA LEU A 31 22.84 33.98 -1.96
C LEU A 31 22.99 35.22 -1.08
N GLU A 32 22.92 36.43 -1.68
CA GLU A 32 22.97 37.70 -0.94
C GLU A 32 21.59 38.36 -0.76
N ALA A 33 20.58 38.01 -1.59
CA ALA A 33 19.21 38.55 -1.49
C ALA A 33 18.31 37.76 -0.49
N THR A 34 18.80 36.73 0.18
CA THR A 34 18.03 35.87 1.08
C THR A 34 17.88 36.37 2.50
N GLN A 35 17.98 37.64 2.75
CA GLN A 35 17.58 38.24 4.04
C GLN A 35 16.26 39.00 4.03
N ALA A 36 15.53 39.03 2.93
CA ALA A 36 14.24 39.74 2.87
C ALA A 36 13.14 38.90 2.20
N ASP A 37 12.31 38.28 3.05
CA ASP A 37 10.85 38.13 2.90
C ASP A 37 10.25 37.38 1.70
N THR A 38 10.62 36.10 1.48
CA THR A 38 9.67 35.13 0.92
C THR A 38 9.61 33.89 1.81
N LEU A 39 9.03 34.03 2.98
CA LEU A 39 8.72 32.93 3.86
C LEU A 39 7.76 31.98 3.12
N SER A 40 8.20 30.75 2.86
CA SER A 40 7.35 29.73 2.25
C SER A 40 6.12 29.49 3.15
N LYS A 41 4.93 29.51 2.55
CA LYS A 41 3.68 29.23 3.28
C LYS A 41 3.39 27.76 3.28
N VAL A 42 3.01 27.25 4.44
CA VAL A 42 2.66 25.86 4.66
C VAL A 42 1.16 25.73 4.85
N GLN A 43 0.55 24.84 4.09
CA GLN A 43 -0.85 24.51 4.25
C GLN A 43 -1.03 23.54 5.42
N VAL A 44 -1.61 24.00 6.49
CA VAL A 44 -2.07 23.20 7.64
C VAL A 44 -3.60 23.16 7.66
N ALA A 45 -4.20 22.48 8.66
CA ALA A 45 -5.65 22.32 8.73
C ALA A 45 -6.41 23.64 8.48
N PHE A 46 -7.07 23.74 7.33
CA PHE A 46 -7.94 24.84 6.87
C PHE A 46 -7.30 26.24 6.77
N ARG A 47 -6.01 26.39 7.05
CA ARG A 47 -5.28 27.68 6.91
C ARG A 47 -3.88 27.48 6.33
N SER A 48 -3.30 28.59 5.85
CA SER A 48 -1.91 28.67 5.44
C SER A 48 -1.13 29.53 6.45
N ILE A 49 0.01 29.05 6.91
CA ILE A 49 0.87 29.74 7.88
C ILE A 49 2.30 29.86 7.36
N ASP A 50 3.05 30.82 7.88
CA ASP A 50 4.46 30.92 7.56
C ASP A 50 5.24 29.76 8.18
N GLN A 51 6.23 29.23 7.48
CA GLN A 51 7.00 28.07 7.92
C GLN A 51 7.68 28.31 9.28
N ARG A 52 8.07 29.54 9.59
CA ARG A 52 8.66 29.93 10.89
C ARG A 52 7.68 29.79 12.07
N ASP A 53 6.36 29.94 11.83
CA ASP A 53 5.31 29.90 12.84
C ASP A 53 4.68 28.51 12.96
N LEU A 54 5.25 27.50 12.30
CA LEU A 54 4.73 26.16 12.27
C LEU A 54 4.93 25.44 13.61
N LEU A 55 3.86 25.05 14.27
CA LEU A 55 3.84 24.38 15.57
C LEU A 55 3.41 22.93 15.46
N GLY A 56 3.85 22.11 16.44
CA GLY A 56 3.43 20.72 16.58
C GLY A 56 4.13 19.76 15.63
N GLY A 57 3.65 18.51 15.56
CA GLY A 57 4.20 17.45 14.73
C GLY A 57 3.77 17.59 13.27
N VAL A 58 4.42 18.48 12.53
CA VAL A 58 4.14 18.75 11.11
C VAL A 58 5.43 18.67 10.31
N SER A 59 5.45 17.89 9.23
CA SER A 59 6.56 17.85 8.27
C SER A 59 6.08 18.28 6.88
N VAL A 60 6.95 18.97 6.12
CA VAL A 60 6.62 19.56 4.82
C VAL A 60 7.62 19.07 3.77
N ILE A 61 7.13 18.75 2.59
CA ILE A 61 7.92 18.42 1.41
C ILE A 61 7.57 19.43 0.33
N ASP A 62 8.57 20.19 -0.12
CA ASP A 62 8.48 21.03 -1.31
C ASP A 62 8.62 20.15 -2.55
N MET A 63 7.53 20.04 -3.32
CA MET A 63 7.48 19.20 -4.49
C MET A 63 8.10 19.88 -5.73
N LYS A 64 8.25 21.18 -5.73
CA LYS A 64 8.96 21.89 -6.80
C LYS A 64 10.44 21.47 -6.77
N GLU A 65 11.10 21.57 -5.62
CA GLU A 65 12.47 21.12 -5.46
C GLU A 65 12.62 19.62 -5.70
N MET A 66 11.69 18.81 -5.17
CA MET A 66 11.76 17.36 -5.28
C MET A 66 11.61 16.88 -6.74
N SER A 67 10.70 17.45 -7.51
CA SER A 67 10.45 17.06 -8.90
C SER A 67 11.60 17.42 -9.87
N GLU A 68 12.44 18.40 -9.52
CA GLU A 68 13.62 18.76 -10.30
C GLU A 68 14.75 17.70 -10.20
N LYS A 69 14.88 17.02 -9.07
CA LYS A 69 15.97 16.09 -8.78
C LYS A 69 15.57 14.63 -8.79
N ALA A 70 14.28 14.31 -8.68
CA ALA A 70 13.79 12.93 -8.59
C ALA A 70 12.52 12.74 -9.40
N TYR A 71 12.59 11.91 -10.45
CA TYR A 71 11.39 11.45 -11.13
C TYR A 71 10.72 10.35 -10.32
N THR A 72 9.46 10.53 -10.01
CA THR A 72 8.61 9.51 -9.38
C THR A 72 7.23 9.51 -10.02
N SER A 73 6.62 8.34 -10.13
CA SER A 73 5.26 8.17 -10.66
C SER A 73 4.20 7.98 -9.58
N ASN A 74 4.63 7.87 -8.32
CA ASN A 74 3.76 7.74 -7.15
C ASN A 74 3.97 8.93 -6.23
N SER A 75 2.90 9.64 -5.89
CA SER A 75 2.93 10.86 -5.08
C SER A 75 3.40 10.63 -3.63
N LEU A 76 3.25 9.43 -3.08
CA LEU A 76 3.64 9.10 -1.71
C LEU A 76 4.83 8.12 -1.60
N GLY A 77 5.27 7.54 -2.73
CA GLY A 77 6.25 6.45 -2.74
C GLY A 77 7.68 6.81 -2.32
N PHE A 78 7.96 8.10 -2.09
CA PHE A 78 9.28 8.60 -1.67
C PHE A 78 9.24 9.31 -0.30
N VAL A 79 8.05 9.51 0.26
CA VAL A 79 7.85 10.32 1.48
C VAL A 79 8.69 9.79 2.66
N ASP A 80 8.76 8.49 2.82
CA ASP A 80 9.53 7.79 3.84
C ASP A 80 11.06 7.93 3.69
N ASN A 81 11.53 8.35 2.52
CA ASN A 81 12.96 8.59 2.26
C ASN A 81 13.40 10.02 2.61
N VAL A 82 12.45 10.95 2.77
CA VAL A 82 12.77 12.39 2.87
C VAL A 82 12.24 13.06 4.14
N VAL A 83 11.21 12.51 4.81
CA VAL A 83 10.70 13.07 6.06
C VAL A 83 10.50 12.02 7.14
N GLY A 84 10.72 12.42 8.39
CA GLY A 84 10.47 11.57 9.56
C GLY A 84 9.00 11.45 9.92
N GLY A 85 8.65 10.33 10.58
CA GLY A 85 7.32 10.08 11.11
C GLY A 85 6.36 9.36 10.16
N PHE A 86 6.84 8.92 8.98
CA PHE A 86 6.07 8.16 8.01
C PHE A 86 6.82 6.91 7.55
N ASN A 87 6.14 5.77 7.50
CA ASN A 87 6.63 4.49 6.99
C ASN A 87 5.52 3.71 6.28
N GLY A 88 4.68 4.40 5.50
CA GLY A 88 3.38 3.88 5.09
C GLY A 88 2.31 4.08 6.17
N ASN A 89 2.71 4.45 7.39
CA ASN A 89 1.86 4.78 8.54
C ASN A 89 2.39 6.04 9.21
N ILE A 90 1.53 6.87 9.79
CA ILE A 90 1.92 8.06 10.54
C ILE A 90 2.08 7.70 12.02
N TRP A 91 3.31 7.80 12.57
CA TRP A 91 3.64 7.43 13.95
C TRP A 91 3.15 6.02 14.35
N GLY A 92 3.25 5.07 13.39
CA GLY A 92 2.77 3.71 13.55
C GLY A 92 1.24 3.56 13.60
N ASN A 93 0.48 4.60 13.27
CA ASN A 93 -0.97 4.53 13.11
C ASN A 93 -1.32 4.27 11.65
N THR A 94 -2.06 3.20 11.40
CA THR A 94 -2.65 2.88 10.09
C THR A 94 -3.86 3.77 9.81
N GLU A 95 -4.33 3.81 8.56
CA GLU A 95 -5.58 4.49 8.16
C GLU A 95 -5.55 6.02 8.31
N TYR A 96 -4.42 6.64 7.98
CA TYR A 96 -4.35 8.09 7.89
C TYR A 96 -5.28 8.63 6.79
N LEU A 97 -5.72 9.87 6.95
CA LEU A 97 -6.58 10.55 5.97
C LEU A 97 -5.73 11.28 4.92
N VAL A 98 -6.08 11.14 3.64
CA VAL A 98 -5.48 11.94 2.56
C VAL A 98 -6.43 13.05 2.16
N ILE A 99 -5.90 14.27 2.12
CA ILE A 99 -6.60 15.49 1.73
C ILE A 99 -5.88 16.09 0.52
N VAL A 100 -6.61 16.32 -0.56
CA VAL A 100 -6.10 17.02 -1.76
C VAL A 100 -6.89 18.32 -1.94
N ASP A 101 -6.20 19.46 -1.86
CA ASP A 101 -6.79 20.81 -1.96
C ASP A 101 -7.95 21.04 -0.96
N GLY A 102 -7.83 20.39 0.22
CA GLY A 102 -8.82 20.45 1.29
C GLY A 102 -9.98 19.47 1.17
N MET A 103 -9.97 18.54 0.21
CA MET A 103 -10.97 17.51 -0.03
C MET A 103 -10.41 16.12 0.28
N VAL A 104 -11.24 15.23 0.87
CA VAL A 104 -10.86 13.84 1.12
C VAL A 104 -10.77 13.09 -0.22
N ARG A 105 -9.56 12.68 -0.61
CA ARG A 105 -9.28 12.04 -1.90
C ARG A 105 -8.21 10.97 -1.78
N ASP A 106 -8.10 10.12 -2.80
CA ASP A 106 -7.02 9.15 -2.93
C ASP A 106 -5.78 9.82 -3.54
N ALA A 107 -4.62 9.66 -2.92
CA ALA A 107 -3.35 10.18 -3.41
C ALA A 107 -2.96 9.62 -4.79
N ASN A 108 -3.40 8.41 -5.14
CA ASN A 108 -3.11 7.77 -6.43
C ASN A 108 -3.72 8.51 -7.63
N ASN A 109 -4.67 9.42 -7.37
CA ASN A 109 -5.30 10.24 -8.41
C ASN A 109 -4.61 11.59 -8.63
N VAL A 110 -3.48 11.83 -7.96
CA VAL A 110 -2.68 13.04 -8.10
C VAL A 110 -1.27 12.63 -8.50
N LEU A 111 -0.77 13.19 -9.59
CA LEU A 111 0.59 12.94 -10.02
C LEU A 111 1.60 13.80 -9.27
N PRO A 112 2.82 13.30 -9.03
CA PRO A 112 3.87 14.10 -8.40
C PRO A 112 4.12 15.46 -9.06
N HIS A 113 4.06 15.51 -10.38
CA HIS A 113 4.23 16.76 -11.15
C HIS A 113 3.11 17.79 -10.94
N GLU A 114 1.92 17.37 -10.52
CA GLU A 114 0.80 18.28 -10.23
C GLU A 114 0.88 18.89 -8.83
N ILE A 115 1.76 18.35 -7.97
CA ILE A 115 1.83 18.71 -6.56
C ILE A 115 2.80 19.88 -6.38
N ASP A 116 2.38 20.85 -5.60
CA ASP A 116 3.21 21.95 -5.10
C ASP A 116 3.85 21.58 -3.76
N GLN A 117 3.03 21.04 -2.82
CA GLN A 117 3.45 20.74 -1.46
C GLN A 117 2.75 19.50 -0.91
N ILE A 118 3.49 18.67 -0.16
CA ILE A 118 2.94 17.60 0.69
C ILE A 118 3.23 17.95 2.14
N THR A 119 2.17 18.00 2.96
CA THR A 119 2.29 18.28 4.40
C THR A 119 1.81 17.06 5.18
N LEU A 120 2.67 16.50 6.04
CA LEU A 120 2.32 15.45 6.98
C LEU A 120 1.91 16.07 8.31
N LEU A 121 0.65 15.91 8.68
CA LEU A 121 0.09 16.35 9.95
C LEU A 121 0.01 15.12 10.88
N LYS A 122 0.90 15.04 11.85
CA LYS A 122 1.16 13.84 12.66
C LYS A 122 0.51 13.92 14.03
N GLY A 123 0.69 15.07 14.70
CA GLY A 123 0.23 15.32 16.07
C GLY A 123 -1.26 15.60 16.18
N ALA A 124 -1.83 15.33 17.35
CA ALA A 124 -3.24 15.56 17.66
C ALA A 124 -3.67 17.01 17.37
N SER A 125 -2.86 18.00 17.75
CA SER A 125 -3.13 19.43 17.50
C SER A 125 -3.16 19.79 16.01
N ALA A 126 -2.38 19.08 15.19
CA ALA A 126 -2.32 19.33 13.75
C ALA A 126 -3.54 18.79 12.99
N VAL A 127 -4.21 17.75 13.50
CA VAL A 127 -5.26 17.03 12.78
C VAL A 127 -6.66 17.21 13.36
N VAL A 128 -6.81 17.70 14.58
CA VAL A 128 -8.09 17.71 15.32
C VAL A 128 -9.22 18.39 14.56
N LEU A 129 -8.94 19.46 13.83
CA LEU A 129 -9.92 20.25 13.10
C LEU A 129 -10.51 19.53 11.87
N TYR A 130 -9.87 18.47 11.36
CA TYR A 130 -10.44 17.63 10.30
C TYR A 130 -11.51 16.65 10.83
N GLY A 131 -11.65 16.52 12.15
CA GLY A 131 -12.67 15.68 12.78
C GLY A 131 -12.20 14.24 13.08
N PRO A 132 -13.14 13.35 13.44
CA PRO A 132 -12.84 12.02 13.99
C PRO A 132 -12.06 11.11 13.02
N ARG A 133 -12.24 11.27 11.72
CA ARG A 133 -11.59 10.45 10.69
C ARG A 133 -10.12 10.80 10.48
N ALA A 134 -9.66 11.95 10.98
CA ALA A 134 -8.27 12.38 10.92
C ALA A 134 -7.43 11.95 12.14
N ALA A 135 -8.03 11.25 13.08
CA ALA A 135 -7.41 10.93 14.37
C ALA A 135 -6.10 10.14 14.28
N LYS A 136 -5.84 9.46 13.17
CA LYS A 136 -4.63 8.64 12.96
C LYS A 136 -3.56 9.34 12.11
N GLY A 137 -3.76 10.62 11.79
CA GLY A 137 -2.87 11.46 11.00
C GLY A 137 -3.49 11.90 9.67
N VAL A 138 -2.90 12.91 9.04
CA VAL A 138 -3.33 13.46 7.75
C VAL A 138 -2.14 13.69 6.84
N ILE A 139 -2.26 13.30 5.57
CA ILE A 139 -1.40 13.75 4.49
C ILE A 139 -2.19 14.77 3.67
N SER A 140 -1.75 16.03 3.72
CA SER A 140 -2.34 17.11 2.96
C SER A 140 -1.50 17.39 1.71
N ILE A 141 -2.11 17.24 0.54
CA ILE A 141 -1.52 17.48 -0.77
C ILE A 141 -2.11 18.78 -1.29
N THR A 142 -1.26 19.74 -1.63
CA THR A 142 -1.62 20.98 -2.31
C THR A 142 -1.16 20.89 -3.75
N THR A 143 -2.07 21.10 -4.69
CA THR A 143 -1.73 21.06 -6.13
C THR A 143 -1.28 22.42 -6.63
N LYS A 144 -0.47 22.41 -7.71
CA LYS A 144 0.02 23.62 -8.36
C LYS A 144 -1.12 24.52 -8.84
N ARG A 145 -0.89 25.82 -8.78
CA ARG A 145 -1.83 26.86 -9.26
C ARG A 145 -1.15 27.82 -10.23
N GLY A 146 -1.95 28.57 -10.98
CA GLY A 146 -1.43 29.60 -11.89
C GLY A 146 -0.83 30.80 -11.15
N GLU A 147 0.21 31.38 -11.72
CA GLU A 147 0.85 32.61 -11.27
C GLU A 147 0.53 33.75 -12.25
N ILE A 148 0.67 35.01 -11.77
CA ILE A 148 0.57 36.16 -12.64
C ILE A 148 1.80 36.15 -13.55
N GLY A 149 1.60 36.19 -14.85
CA GLY A 149 2.67 36.21 -15.86
C GLY A 149 2.22 35.62 -17.18
N ASP A 150 3.17 35.58 -18.11
CA ASP A 150 2.98 35.04 -19.45
C ASP A 150 2.68 33.56 -19.43
N LEU A 151 2.13 33.04 -20.53
CA LEU A 151 1.90 31.64 -20.77
C LEU A 151 3.21 30.86 -20.65
N ARG A 152 3.19 29.83 -19.77
CA ARG A 152 4.27 28.85 -19.57
C ARG A 152 3.78 27.48 -19.97
N ILE A 153 4.58 26.75 -20.72
CA ILE A 153 4.32 25.38 -21.13
C ILE A 153 5.52 24.53 -20.73
N ASN A 154 5.30 23.55 -19.87
CA ASN A 154 6.30 22.55 -19.49
C ASN A 154 5.88 21.19 -20.03
N ILE A 155 6.81 20.49 -20.65
CA ILE A 155 6.58 19.14 -21.18
C ILE A 155 7.55 18.18 -20.52
N HIS A 156 7.03 17.13 -19.92
CA HIS A 156 7.78 16.04 -19.32
C HIS A 156 7.48 14.75 -20.09
N ALA A 157 8.51 14.07 -20.52
CA ALA A 157 8.35 12.78 -21.16
C ALA A 157 9.43 11.81 -20.68
N ASN A 158 9.03 10.59 -20.38
CA ASN A 158 9.97 9.56 -19.96
C ASN A 158 9.57 8.19 -20.53
N THR A 159 10.55 7.33 -20.65
CA THR A 159 10.36 5.92 -20.96
C THR A 159 11.36 5.10 -20.16
N GLY A 160 10.91 3.97 -19.64
CA GLY A 160 11.73 3.09 -18.81
C GLY A 160 11.49 1.63 -19.13
N PHE A 161 12.47 0.80 -18.76
CA PHE A 161 12.40 -0.65 -18.85
C PHE A 161 12.48 -1.25 -17.46
N TYR A 162 11.55 -2.13 -17.15
CA TYR A 162 11.43 -2.78 -15.86
C TYR A 162 11.78 -4.25 -15.99
N THR A 163 12.72 -4.71 -15.17
CA THR A 163 13.19 -6.09 -15.14
C THR A 163 12.90 -6.72 -13.79
N PRO A 164 12.45 -7.96 -13.71
CA PRO A 164 12.36 -8.68 -12.44
C PRO A 164 13.76 -8.84 -11.81
N LYS A 165 13.87 -8.64 -10.50
CA LYS A 165 15.12 -8.86 -9.76
C LYS A 165 15.47 -10.34 -9.68
N SER A 166 14.47 -11.20 -9.44
CA SER A 166 14.60 -12.65 -9.37
C SER A 166 13.23 -13.30 -9.53
N TYR A 167 13.23 -14.56 -9.90
CA TYR A 167 12.06 -15.41 -9.87
C TYR A 167 12.19 -16.46 -8.76
N PRO A 168 11.08 -16.91 -8.16
CA PRO A 168 11.09 -18.08 -7.30
C PRO A 168 11.56 -19.31 -8.08
N LYS A 169 12.33 -20.16 -7.43
CA LYS A 169 12.87 -21.37 -8.06
C LYS A 169 12.12 -22.59 -7.55
N TYR A 170 11.55 -23.34 -8.48
CA TYR A 170 10.83 -24.57 -8.20
C TYR A 170 11.58 -25.77 -8.77
N LEU A 171 11.27 -26.97 -8.26
CA LEU A 171 11.84 -28.20 -8.76
C LEU A 171 11.29 -28.57 -10.14
N GLY A 172 12.11 -29.16 -10.97
CA GLY A 172 11.69 -29.77 -12.22
C GLY A 172 10.93 -31.09 -11.99
N SER A 173 10.34 -31.63 -13.05
CA SER A 173 9.43 -32.78 -12.99
C SER A 173 10.04 -34.01 -12.33
N ALA A 174 11.22 -34.44 -12.75
CA ALA A 174 11.86 -35.65 -12.23
C ALA A 174 12.26 -35.50 -10.75
N GLU A 175 12.81 -34.35 -10.37
CA GLU A 175 13.17 -34.08 -8.99
C GLU A 175 11.94 -33.97 -8.09
N TYR A 176 10.87 -33.31 -8.57
CA TYR A 176 9.58 -33.26 -7.87
C TYR A 176 9.04 -34.67 -7.61
N MET A 177 8.99 -35.53 -8.64
CA MET A 177 8.48 -36.89 -8.54
C MET A 177 9.28 -37.72 -7.55
N THR A 178 10.61 -37.55 -7.55
CA THR A 178 11.51 -38.24 -6.62
C THR A 178 11.22 -37.84 -5.18
N LEU A 179 11.14 -36.53 -4.91
CA LEU A 179 10.89 -36.02 -3.56
C LEU A 179 9.45 -36.25 -3.10
N TYR A 180 8.50 -36.27 -4.02
CA TYR A 180 7.13 -36.63 -3.69
C TYR A 180 7.01 -38.12 -3.28
N ASN A 181 7.71 -39.03 -4.02
CA ASN A 181 7.78 -40.44 -3.62
C ASN A 181 8.44 -40.61 -2.24
N GLU A 182 9.47 -39.81 -1.92
CA GLU A 182 10.09 -39.78 -0.59
C GLU A 182 9.08 -39.30 0.48
N ALA A 183 8.32 -38.24 0.21
CA ALA A 183 7.28 -37.76 1.10
C ALA A 183 6.23 -38.85 1.39
N ARG A 184 5.82 -39.61 0.37
CA ARG A 184 4.92 -40.73 0.48
C ARG A 184 5.52 -41.86 1.35
N ALA A 185 6.79 -42.19 1.09
CA ALA A 185 7.49 -43.19 1.90
C ALA A 185 7.60 -42.77 3.38
N ASN A 186 7.88 -41.52 3.67
CA ASN A 186 7.86 -40.93 5.01
C ASN A 186 6.50 -41.09 5.71
N ASP A 187 5.42 -41.07 4.95
CA ASP A 187 4.06 -41.25 5.45
C ASP A 187 3.60 -42.72 5.44
N GLY A 188 4.47 -43.65 5.02
CA GLY A 188 4.16 -45.11 4.95
C GLY A 188 3.30 -45.46 3.73
N LEU A 189 3.27 -44.62 2.70
CA LEU A 189 2.49 -44.83 1.47
C LEU A 189 3.38 -45.36 0.35
N ALA A 190 2.79 -46.12 -0.57
CA ALA A 190 3.49 -46.60 -1.78
C ALA A 190 3.90 -45.42 -2.68
N ALA A 191 4.99 -45.57 -3.45
CA ALA A 191 5.42 -44.60 -4.45
C ALA A 191 4.29 -44.31 -5.47
N ASN A 192 4.15 -43.07 -5.85
CA ASN A 192 3.16 -42.61 -6.83
C ASN A 192 3.70 -42.62 -8.27
N TYR A 193 5.01 -42.41 -8.41
CA TYR A 193 5.71 -42.34 -9.68
C TYR A 193 6.68 -43.50 -9.77
N SER A 194 6.70 -44.20 -10.94
CA SER A 194 7.66 -45.27 -11.21
C SER A 194 9.05 -44.70 -11.44
N GLN A 195 10.08 -45.54 -11.28
CA GLN A 195 11.46 -45.14 -11.62
C GLN A 195 11.62 -44.88 -13.13
N GLU A 196 10.85 -45.56 -13.96
CA GLU A 196 10.81 -45.34 -15.42
C GLU A 196 10.21 -43.96 -15.74
N ASP A 197 9.11 -43.57 -15.10
CA ASP A 197 8.52 -42.24 -15.27
C ASP A 197 9.50 -41.13 -14.86
N ILE A 198 10.15 -41.29 -13.72
CA ILE A 198 11.17 -40.33 -13.24
C ILE A 198 12.32 -40.22 -14.23
N PHE A 199 12.83 -41.34 -14.72
CA PHE A 199 13.90 -41.38 -15.72
C PHE A 199 13.50 -40.71 -17.03
N ASN A 200 12.29 -40.98 -17.54
CA ASN A 200 11.77 -40.42 -18.77
C ASN A 200 11.62 -38.89 -18.68
N HIS A 201 11.14 -38.37 -17.54
CA HIS A 201 11.09 -36.92 -17.29
C HIS A 201 12.48 -36.29 -17.12
N ALA A 202 13.44 -37.01 -16.55
CA ALA A 202 14.81 -36.54 -16.39
C ALA A 202 15.58 -36.51 -17.72
N SER A 203 15.35 -37.51 -18.57
CA SER A 203 16.05 -37.67 -19.86
C SER A 203 15.65 -36.62 -20.90
N GLY A 204 14.40 -36.08 -20.82
CA GLY A 204 13.83 -35.19 -21.81
C GLY A 204 13.65 -35.86 -23.19
N SER A 205 13.56 -37.19 -23.24
CA SER A 205 13.45 -37.98 -24.48
C SER A 205 12.26 -37.60 -25.35
N ASN A 206 11.13 -37.29 -24.71
CA ASN A 206 9.94 -36.73 -25.35
C ASN A 206 9.30 -35.70 -24.41
N PRO A 207 9.57 -34.39 -24.60
CA PRO A 207 9.05 -33.34 -23.71
C PRO A 207 7.54 -33.16 -23.81
N TYR A 208 6.88 -33.70 -24.81
CA TYR A 208 5.43 -33.67 -24.98
C TYR A 208 4.72 -34.79 -24.21
N ARG A 209 5.37 -35.95 -24.11
CA ARG A 209 4.91 -37.07 -23.29
C ARG A 209 5.32 -36.97 -21.82
N TYR A 210 6.53 -36.45 -21.55
CA TYR A 210 7.16 -36.31 -20.27
C TYR A 210 7.51 -34.85 -19.98
N PRO A 211 6.49 -33.99 -19.75
CA PRO A 211 6.69 -32.56 -19.65
C PRO A 211 7.51 -32.12 -18.44
N ASN A 212 8.24 -31.03 -18.63
CA ASN A 212 8.88 -30.27 -17.56
C ASN A 212 8.57 -28.79 -17.76
N PHE A 213 7.33 -28.40 -17.44
CA PHE A 213 6.78 -27.07 -17.75
C PHE A 213 7.24 -26.02 -16.74
N ASP A 214 8.08 -25.09 -17.21
CA ASP A 214 8.56 -23.94 -16.43
C ASP A 214 7.93 -22.63 -16.91
N MET A 215 6.97 -22.11 -16.17
CA MET A 215 6.27 -20.87 -16.45
C MET A 215 7.13 -19.60 -16.28
N TYR A 216 8.29 -19.71 -15.59
CA TYR A 216 9.23 -18.60 -15.46
C TYR A 216 10.28 -18.57 -16.57
N SER A 217 10.24 -19.51 -17.49
CA SER A 217 11.22 -19.58 -18.58
C SER A 217 11.13 -18.38 -19.53
N SER A 218 12.23 -18.11 -20.23
CA SER A 218 12.29 -17.09 -21.26
C SER A 218 11.42 -17.40 -22.49
N GLU A 219 10.82 -18.58 -22.54
CA GLU A 219 9.83 -18.96 -23.55
C GLU A 219 8.53 -18.15 -23.38
N TYR A 220 8.12 -17.88 -22.13
CA TYR A 220 6.85 -17.23 -21.80
C TYR A 220 7.00 -15.81 -21.27
N LEU A 221 8.20 -15.44 -20.78
CA LEU A 221 8.47 -14.15 -20.18
C LEU A 221 9.46 -13.32 -21.00
N LYS A 222 9.18 -12.04 -21.13
CA LYS A 222 10.10 -11.03 -21.65
C LYS A 222 11.19 -10.75 -20.59
N LYS A 223 12.37 -10.33 -21.01
CA LYS A 223 13.42 -9.88 -20.07
C LYS A 223 13.04 -8.58 -19.35
N ALA A 224 12.25 -7.75 -20.02
CA ALA A 224 11.77 -6.47 -19.49
C ALA A 224 10.45 -6.09 -20.13
N TYR A 225 9.68 -5.25 -19.45
CA TYR A 225 8.53 -4.57 -20.02
C TYR A 225 8.75 -3.05 -20.02
N ASN A 226 8.04 -2.35 -20.91
CA ASN A 226 8.17 -0.91 -21.07
C ASN A 226 7.10 -0.16 -20.30
N ARG A 227 7.49 0.98 -19.79
CA ARG A 227 6.63 1.98 -19.18
C ARG A 227 6.99 3.35 -19.72
N SER A 228 6.00 4.08 -20.25
CA SER A 228 6.18 5.41 -20.85
C SER A 228 5.12 6.37 -20.34
N GLU A 229 5.50 7.62 -20.16
CA GLU A 229 4.62 8.70 -19.72
C GLU A 229 4.99 10.00 -20.42
N ALA A 230 3.98 10.77 -20.79
CA ALA A 230 4.14 12.12 -21.31
C ALA A 230 3.12 13.05 -20.63
N ILE A 231 3.59 14.18 -20.11
CA ILE A 231 2.79 15.17 -19.36
C ILE A 231 3.06 16.55 -19.95
N ALA A 232 2.02 17.34 -20.13
CA ALA A 232 2.09 18.76 -20.47
C ALA A 232 1.42 19.59 -19.39
N GLU A 233 2.15 20.57 -18.85
CA GLU A 233 1.66 21.57 -17.90
C GLU A 233 1.56 22.92 -18.62
N ILE A 234 0.43 23.60 -18.45
CA ILE A 234 0.15 24.91 -19.04
C ILE A 234 -0.31 25.83 -17.92
N SER A 235 0.39 26.93 -17.70
CA SER A 235 0.06 27.89 -16.65
C SER A 235 0.27 29.33 -17.08
N GLY A 236 -0.40 30.25 -16.40
CA GLY A 236 -0.27 31.67 -16.61
C GLY A 236 -1.40 32.42 -15.94
N GLY A 237 -1.46 33.72 -16.18
CA GLY A 237 -2.56 34.49 -15.67
C GLY A 237 -2.32 35.99 -15.53
N SER A 238 -3.39 36.68 -15.18
CA SER A 238 -3.43 38.09 -14.84
C SER A 238 -3.85 38.28 -13.38
N GLU A 239 -3.94 39.53 -12.93
CA GLU A 239 -4.47 39.86 -11.60
C GLU A 239 -5.93 39.35 -11.40
N LYS A 240 -6.70 39.24 -12.50
CA LYS A 240 -8.10 38.80 -12.42
C LYS A 240 -8.31 37.31 -12.53
N VAL A 241 -7.51 36.62 -13.33
CA VAL A 241 -7.65 35.16 -13.56
C VAL A 241 -6.26 34.56 -13.68
N ARG A 242 -6.03 33.48 -12.91
CA ARG A 242 -4.83 32.63 -12.97
C ARG A 242 -5.26 31.21 -13.22
N TYR A 243 -4.52 30.50 -14.05
CA TYR A 243 -4.85 29.12 -14.40
C TYR A 243 -3.62 28.25 -14.43
N TYR A 244 -3.83 27.00 -14.04
CA TYR A 244 -2.90 25.88 -14.19
C TYR A 244 -3.67 24.71 -14.76
N THR A 245 -3.17 24.13 -15.83
CA THR A 245 -3.76 22.95 -16.47
C THR A 245 -2.67 21.94 -16.74
N THR A 246 -2.92 20.69 -16.42
CA THR A 246 -2.05 19.57 -16.78
C THR A 246 -2.83 18.50 -17.50
N THR A 247 -2.21 17.88 -18.47
CA THR A 247 -2.72 16.70 -19.17
C THR A 247 -1.60 15.72 -19.40
N GLY A 248 -1.91 14.43 -19.36
CA GLY A 248 -0.88 13.44 -19.59
C GLY A 248 -1.45 12.08 -19.96
N TYR A 249 -0.56 11.30 -20.54
CA TYR A 249 -0.82 9.92 -20.94
C TYR A 249 0.29 9.01 -20.42
N TYR A 250 -0.12 7.93 -19.79
CA TYR A 250 0.72 6.87 -19.24
C TYR A 250 0.37 5.55 -19.88
N ARG A 251 1.36 4.74 -20.22
CA ARG A 251 1.18 3.37 -20.69
C ARG A 251 2.26 2.44 -20.14
N GLU A 252 1.84 1.27 -19.69
CA GLU A 252 2.68 0.18 -19.24
C GLU A 252 2.33 -1.09 -20.00
N SER A 253 3.33 -1.84 -20.49
CA SER A 253 3.17 -3.08 -21.22
C SER A 253 3.33 -4.31 -20.31
N SER A 254 3.11 -5.51 -20.84
CA SER A 254 3.19 -6.78 -20.10
C SER A 254 4.59 -7.39 -20.13
N LEU A 255 4.95 -8.06 -19.04
CA LEU A 255 6.10 -8.97 -18.97
C LEU A 255 5.84 -10.29 -19.73
N LEU A 256 4.58 -10.69 -19.85
CA LEU A 256 4.16 -11.91 -20.57
C LEU A 256 4.30 -11.72 -22.08
N LYS A 257 4.68 -12.79 -22.79
CA LYS A 257 4.81 -12.81 -24.27
C LYS A 257 4.14 -14.00 -24.92
N VAL A 258 3.12 -14.56 -24.29
CA VAL A 258 2.39 -15.74 -24.74
C VAL A 258 0.96 -15.37 -25.13
N GLY A 259 0.54 -15.73 -26.34
CA GLY A 259 -0.81 -15.48 -26.82
C GLY A 259 -1.25 -14.03 -26.68
N LYS A 260 -2.49 -13.80 -26.29
CA LYS A 260 -3.06 -12.46 -26.07
C LYS A 260 -2.43 -11.70 -24.90
N THR A 261 -1.68 -12.37 -24.01
CA THR A 261 -1.02 -11.68 -22.88
C THR A 261 0.06 -10.71 -23.34
N GLU A 262 0.58 -10.86 -24.56
CA GLU A 262 1.52 -9.92 -25.17
C GLU A 262 0.91 -8.52 -25.32
N ASP A 263 -0.40 -8.46 -25.54
CA ASP A 263 -1.17 -7.22 -25.70
C ASP A 263 -1.66 -6.64 -24.36
N ASN A 264 -1.38 -7.29 -23.24
CA ASN A 264 -1.74 -6.78 -21.92
C ASN A 264 -1.11 -5.40 -21.69
N TYR A 265 -1.91 -4.48 -21.20
CA TYR A 265 -1.45 -3.12 -20.88
C TYR A 265 -2.24 -2.49 -19.74
N VAL A 266 -1.61 -1.51 -19.13
CA VAL A 266 -2.26 -0.49 -18.29
C VAL A 266 -2.07 0.85 -18.97
N SER A 267 -3.12 1.66 -19.04
CA SER A 267 -3.04 3.05 -19.54
C SER A 267 -3.87 3.98 -18.67
N ARG A 268 -3.38 5.22 -18.58
CA ARG A 268 -4.06 6.31 -17.88
C ARG A 268 -3.94 7.59 -18.70
N PHE A 269 -5.08 8.21 -18.98
CA PHE A 269 -5.17 9.56 -19.51
C PHE A 269 -5.84 10.42 -18.45
N PHE A 270 -5.33 11.63 -18.26
CA PHE A 270 -5.87 12.54 -17.25
C PHE A 270 -5.78 13.99 -17.72
N VAL A 271 -6.68 14.81 -17.20
CA VAL A 271 -6.69 16.27 -17.35
C VAL A 271 -7.08 16.88 -16.02
N ARG A 272 -6.27 17.83 -15.54
CA ARG A 272 -6.57 18.67 -14.38
C ARG A 272 -6.58 20.13 -14.81
N GLY A 273 -7.50 20.92 -14.29
CA GLY A 273 -7.52 22.37 -14.42
C GLY A 273 -7.80 23.02 -13.08
N ASN A 274 -6.96 23.96 -12.67
CA ASN A 274 -7.10 24.79 -11.47
C ASN A 274 -7.18 26.25 -11.90
N VAL A 275 -8.24 26.94 -11.52
CA VAL A 275 -8.49 28.34 -11.90
C VAL A 275 -8.79 29.17 -10.66
N ASP A 276 -8.06 30.27 -10.50
CA ASP A 276 -8.29 31.33 -9.51
C ASP A 276 -8.88 32.57 -10.18
N MET A 277 -9.96 33.10 -9.64
CA MET A 277 -10.67 34.24 -10.22
C MET A 277 -10.93 35.30 -9.16
N GLN A 278 -10.52 36.54 -9.44
CA GLN A 278 -10.93 37.70 -8.66
C GLN A 278 -12.27 38.22 -9.19
N LEU A 279 -13.39 37.74 -8.57
CA LEU A 279 -14.73 38.09 -9.01
C LEU A 279 -15.09 39.54 -8.65
N HIS A 280 -14.65 39.99 -7.47
CA HIS A 280 -14.84 41.33 -6.96
C HIS A 280 -13.64 41.69 -6.07
N LYS A 281 -13.40 42.95 -5.77
CA LYS A 281 -12.30 43.38 -4.88
C LYS A 281 -12.31 42.72 -3.50
N PHE A 282 -13.45 42.15 -3.07
CA PHE A 282 -13.63 41.43 -1.81
C PHE A 282 -13.91 39.95 -1.98
N ILE A 283 -14.05 39.44 -3.22
CA ILE A 283 -14.46 38.07 -3.46
C ILE A 283 -13.50 37.39 -4.42
N THR A 284 -12.83 36.35 -3.98
CA THR A 284 -12.03 35.44 -4.81
C THR A 284 -12.76 34.09 -4.90
N ALA A 285 -12.77 33.51 -6.08
CA ALA A 285 -13.26 32.17 -6.33
C ALA A 285 -12.15 31.29 -6.88
N GLN A 286 -12.18 30.02 -6.47
CA GLN A 286 -11.34 28.96 -7.03
C GLN A 286 -12.24 27.88 -7.59
N ALA A 287 -11.87 27.32 -8.74
CA ALA A 287 -12.55 26.19 -9.34
C ALA A 287 -11.50 25.20 -9.84
N ASP A 288 -11.57 23.96 -9.36
CA ASP A 288 -10.63 22.90 -9.69
C ASP A 288 -11.41 21.70 -10.22
N ALA A 289 -10.96 21.13 -11.33
CA ALA A 289 -11.54 19.95 -11.93
C ALA A 289 -10.44 18.96 -12.33
N ASN A 290 -10.68 17.67 -12.10
CA ASN A 290 -9.80 16.60 -12.54
C ASN A 290 -10.63 15.46 -13.13
N VAL A 291 -10.20 14.98 -14.29
CA VAL A 291 -10.79 13.80 -14.96
C VAL A 291 -9.69 12.80 -15.23
N THR A 292 -9.94 11.53 -14.84
CA THR A 292 -8.99 10.43 -15.07
C THR A 292 -9.71 9.28 -15.75
N PHE A 293 -9.14 8.83 -16.85
CA PHE A 293 -9.50 7.61 -17.59
C PHE A 293 -8.41 6.59 -17.37
N TYR A 294 -8.74 5.49 -16.72
CA TYR A 294 -7.84 4.38 -16.49
C TYR A 294 -8.40 3.13 -17.15
N ASP A 295 -7.59 2.50 -17.98
CA ASP A 295 -7.91 1.25 -18.66
C ASP A 295 -6.79 0.23 -18.41
N SER A 296 -7.16 -1.00 -18.08
CA SER A 296 -6.24 -2.13 -18.01
C SER A 296 -6.83 -3.28 -18.81
N TYR A 297 -6.09 -3.75 -19.80
CA TYR A 297 -6.46 -4.90 -20.63
C TYR A 297 -5.61 -6.10 -20.25
N SER A 298 -6.24 -7.26 -20.12
CA SER A 298 -5.58 -8.53 -19.84
C SER A 298 -6.28 -9.71 -20.53
N ALA A 299 -5.52 -10.67 -21.02
CA ALA A 299 -6.06 -11.99 -21.36
C ALA A 299 -6.63 -12.65 -20.09
N ASN A 300 -7.65 -13.51 -20.27
CA ASN A 300 -8.29 -14.26 -19.18
C ASN A 300 -7.42 -15.46 -18.77
N VAL A 301 -6.30 -15.16 -18.10
CA VAL A 301 -5.39 -16.16 -17.56
C VAL A 301 -4.88 -15.74 -16.19
N ASP A 302 -4.96 -16.64 -15.24
CA ASP A 302 -4.31 -16.46 -13.94
C ASP A 302 -2.87 -17.00 -14.00
N TRP A 303 -2.01 -16.31 -14.77
CA TRP A 303 -0.63 -16.76 -14.98
C TRP A 303 0.15 -16.86 -13.68
N TRP A 304 0.11 -15.82 -12.86
CA TRP A 304 0.93 -15.73 -11.66
C TRP A 304 0.43 -16.65 -10.52
N GLY A 305 -0.87 -16.85 -10.39
CA GLY A 305 -1.42 -17.82 -9.44
C GLY A 305 -1.05 -19.25 -9.81
N GLN A 306 -1.18 -19.61 -11.10
CA GLN A 306 -0.82 -20.94 -11.58
C GLN A 306 0.70 -21.20 -11.52
N THR A 307 1.53 -20.17 -11.71
CA THR A 307 2.99 -20.29 -11.60
C THR A 307 3.42 -20.82 -10.23
N ALA A 308 2.72 -20.43 -9.18
CA ALA A 308 3.01 -20.87 -7.82
C ALA A 308 2.46 -22.26 -7.45
N THR A 309 1.50 -22.77 -8.20
CA THR A 309 0.73 -23.99 -7.83
C THR A 309 0.84 -25.12 -8.81
N LEU A 310 0.92 -24.83 -10.10
CA LEU A 310 0.94 -25.87 -11.14
C LEU A 310 2.26 -26.64 -11.12
N ARG A 311 2.20 -27.93 -10.87
CA ARG A 311 3.36 -28.83 -10.87
C ARG A 311 3.88 -29.04 -12.31
N PRO A 312 5.20 -29.13 -12.52
CA PRO A 312 5.79 -29.07 -13.86
C PRO A 312 5.49 -30.26 -14.77
N HIS A 313 5.12 -31.40 -14.21
CA HIS A 313 4.85 -32.64 -14.97
C HIS A 313 3.38 -32.84 -15.34
N LEU A 314 2.47 -31.97 -14.90
CA LEU A 314 1.04 -32.21 -15.03
C LEU A 314 0.48 -31.86 -16.41
N VAL A 315 1.12 -30.94 -17.10
CA VAL A 315 0.57 -30.34 -18.31
C VAL A 315 1.64 -30.17 -19.37
N THR A 316 1.31 -30.54 -20.59
CA THR A 316 2.05 -30.18 -21.79
C THR A 316 1.25 -29.12 -22.53
N PRO A 317 1.70 -27.86 -22.56
CA PRO A 317 0.89 -26.76 -23.14
C PRO A 317 0.52 -26.96 -24.61
N PHE A 318 1.49 -27.38 -25.40
CA PHE A 318 1.36 -27.62 -26.84
C PHE A 318 1.85 -29.00 -27.20
N ILE A 319 1.10 -29.70 -28.03
CA ILE A 319 1.46 -31.03 -28.52
C ILE A 319 1.44 -31.00 -30.04
N PRO A 320 2.53 -31.47 -30.71
CA PRO A 320 2.59 -31.52 -32.17
C PRO A 320 1.60 -32.52 -32.78
N LEU A 321 0.92 -32.11 -33.83
CA LEU A 321 0.05 -32.99 -34.66
C LEU A 321 0.80 -34.20 -35.24
N SER A 322 2.10 -34.06 -35.45
CA SER A 322 2.94 -35.11 -36.08
C SER A 322 3.05 -36.40 -35.26
N TYR A 323 2.68 -36.37 -33.96
CA TYR A 323 2.63 -37.58 -33.14
C TYR A 323 1.34 -38.40 -33.35
N ILE A 324 0.30 -37.82 -34.02
CA ILE A 324 -0.92 -38.55 -34.36
C ILE A 324 -0.67 -39.32 -35.62
N GLU A 325 -0.92 -40.63 -35.62
CA GLU A 325 -0.77 -41.43 -36.85
C GLU A 325 -1.70 -40.94 -37.94
N ALA A 326 -1.18 -40.87 -39.20
CA ALA A 326 -1.97 -40.45 -40.37
C ALA A 326 -3.18 -41.36 -40.65
N THR A 327 -3.16 -42.59 -40.15
CA THR A 327 -4.26 -43.56 -40.18
C THR A 327 -5.36 -43.30 -39.17
N ASP A 328 -5.07 -42.59 -38.08
CA ASP A 328 -6.07 -42.25 -37.06
C ASP A 328 -6.82 -40.96 -37.47
N GLN A 329 -7.72 -41.13 -38.40
CA GLN A 329 -8.55 -40.03 -38.87
C GLN A 329 -9.50 -39.47 -37.83
N ASN A 330 -9.87 -40.24 -36.80
CA ASN A 330 -10.75 -39.78 -35.73
C ASN A 330 -10.03 -38.76 -34.85
N SER A 331 -8.84 -39.07 -34.35
CA SER A 331 -8.02 -38.15 -33.56
C SER A 331 -7.59 -36.93 -34.39
N LEU A 332 -7.17 -37.12 -35.63
CA LEU A 332 -6.82 -36.01 -36.53
C LEU A 332 -8.00 -35.07 -36.74
N ASN A 333 -9.19 -35.60 -37.05
CA ASN A 333 -10.37 -34.76 -37.25
C ASN A 333 -10.81 -34.05 -35.98
N ALA A 334 -10.73 -34.69 -34.81
CA ALA A 334 -11.06 -34.06 -33.56
C ALA A 334 -10.20 -32.81 -33.29
N VAL A 335 -8.90 -32.92 -33.57
CA VAL A 335 -7.95 -31.80 -33.35
C VAL A 335 -8.03 -30.76 -34.46
N LEU A 336 -8.15 -31.19 -35.74
CA LEU A 336 -8.23 -30.26 -36.87
C LEU A 336 -9.52 -29.43 -36.90
N ASN A 337 -10.57 -29.91 -36.25
CA ASN A 337 -11.80 -29.14 -36.05
C ASN A 337 -11.69 -28.09 -34.93
N SER A 338 -10.61 -28.09 -34.17
CA SER A 338 -10.39 -27.05 -33.16
C SER A 338 -10.06 -25.69 -33.78
N SER A 339 -10.64 -24.64 -33.25
CA SER A 339 -10.40 -23.25 -33.67
C SER A 339 -9.01 -22.71 -33.28
N TYR A 340 -8.30 -23.43 -32.41
CA TYR A 340 -7.06 -22.98 -31.80
C TYR A 340 -5.90 -23.93 -32.07
N LEU A 341 -5.51 -24.06 -33.31
CA LEU A 341 -4.26 -24.71 -33.69
C LEU A 341 -3.14 -23.67 -33.77
N GLN A 342 -2.14 -23.80 -32.91
CA GLN A 342 -0.98 -22.94 -32.96
C GLN A 342 -0.11 -23.28 -34.16
N ASP A 343 0.10 -22.27 -35.03
CA ASP A 343 0.85 -22.37 -36.30
C ASP A 343 0.36 -23.50 -37.26
N GLY A 344 -0.86 -23.99 -37.05
CA GLY A 344 -1.40 -25.13 -37.78
C GLY A 344 -0.70 -26.46 -37.51
N LYS A 345 0.10 -26.54 -36.46
CA LYS A 345 0.98 -27.68 -36.15
C LYS A 345 0.82 -28.23 -34.74
N PHE A 346 0.34 -27.41 -33.78
CA PHE A 346 0.24 -27.79 -32.40
C PHE A 346 -1.18 -27.61 -31.87
N PHE A 347 -1.63 -28.55 -31.06
CA PHE A 347 -2.89 -28.45 -30.33
C PHE A 347 -2.64 -28.28 -28.83
N PHE A 348 -3.64 -27.77 -28.12
CA PHE A 348 -3.54 -27.56 -26.67
C PHE A 348 -3.65 -28.86 -25.92
N GLY A 349 -2.68 -29.13 -25.08
CA GLY A 349 -2.71 -30.26 -24.15
C GLY A 349 -3.59 -29.98 -22.93
N GLY A 350 -4.25 -31.04 -22.44
CA GLY A 350 -5.02 -31.03 -21.19
C GLY A 350 -5.05 -32.42 -20.58
N THR A 351 -5.54 -32.53 -19.38
CA THR A 351 -5.77 -33.81 -18.69
C THR A 351 -7.12 -33.81 -18.00
N GLN A 352 -7.59 -34.95 -17.52
CA GLN A 352 -8.85 -35.03 -16.78
C GLN A 352 -8.82 -34.14 -15.53
N GLN A 353 -7.67 -34.05 -14.84
CA GLN A 353 -7.52 -33.27 -13.62
C GLN A 353 -7.24 -31.78 -13.94
N HIS A 354 -6.63 -31.51 -15.07
CA HIS A 354 -6.30 -30.18 -15.57
C HIS A 354 -6.83 -30.01 -17.01
N PRO A 355 -8.16 -29.82 -17.15
CA PRO A 355 -8.78 -29.73 -18.47
C PRO A 355 -8.43 -28.46 -19.24
N THR A 356 -7.71 -27.52 -18.62
CA THR A 356 -7.15 -26.31 -19.23
C THR A 356 -5.69 -26.15 -18.81
N ASN A 357 -4.97 -25.26 -19.50
CA ASN A 357 -3.61 -24.88 -19.10
C ASN A 357 -3.37 -23.38 -19.33
N PRO A 358 -2.44 -22.74 -18.58
CA PRO A 358 -2.26 -21.30 -18.63
C PRO A 358 -1.80 -20.76 -19.98
N VAL A 359 -1.13 -21.57 -20.78
CA VAL A 359 -0.75 -21.18 -22.15
C VAL A 359 -1.97 -21.18 -23.06
N ALA A 360 -2.78 -22.24 -23.03
CA ALA A 360 -4.03 -22.30 -23.78
C ALA A 360 -5.01 -21.20 -23.35
N ASP A 361 -5.13 -20.92 -22.04
CA ASP A 361 -5.91 -19.77 -21.52
C ASP A 361 -5.46 -18.45 -22.16
N ALA A 362 -4.15 -18.22 -22.24
CA ALA A 362 -3.59 -17.00 -22.84
C ALA A 362 -3.95 -16.83 -24.33
N TYR A 363 -4.19 -17.90 -25.05
CA TYR A 363 -4.61 -17.85 -26.46
C TYR A 363 -6.13 -17.82 -26.63
N ALA A 364 -6.87 -18.59 -25.83
CA ALA A 364 -8.22 -19.02 -26.17
C ALA A 364 -9.31 -18.59 -25.17
N ALA A 365 -9.00 -18.37 -23.86
CA ALA A 365 -10.02 -18.11 -22.83
C ALA A 365 -10.71 -16.74 -22.94
N GLY A 366 -10.30 -15.91 -23.89
CA GLY A 366 -10.85 -14.56 -24.07
C GLY A 366 -10.01 -13.49 -23.41
N ASP A 367 -10.62 -12.38 -23.07
CA ASP A 367 -9.95 -11.20 -22.49
C ASP A 367 -10.90 -10.38 -21.64
N SER A 368 -10.30 -9.54 -20.80
CA SER A 368 -11.01 -8.61 -19.93
C SER A 368 -10.34 -7.24 -19.95
N LYS A 369 -11.14 -6.20 -20.00
CA LYS A 369 -10.72 -4.81 -19.84
C LYS A 369 -11.33 -4.24 -18.56
N PHE A 370 -10.49 -3.89 -17.61
CA PHE A 370 -10.92 -3.10 -16.46
C PHE A 370 -10.97 -1.63 -16.87
N VAL A 371 -12.09 -1.00 -16.60
CA VAL A 371 -12.35 0.41 -16.91
C VAL A 371 -12.61 1.18 -15.63
N SER A 372 -11.90 2.29 -15.43
CA SER A 372 -12.18 3.24 -14.35
C SER A 372 -12.32 4.65 -14.91
N ARG A 373 -13.38 5.34 -14.52
CA ARG A 373 -13.67 6.72 -14.91
C ARG A 373 -13.88 7.52 -13.66
N GLN A 374 -13.09 8.58 -13.50
CA GLN A 374 -13.10 9.40 -12.30
C GLN A 374 -13.26 10.87 -12.69
N PHE A 375 -14.11 11.53 -11.96
CA PHE A 375 -14.34 12.96 -12.05
C PHE A 375 -14.27 13.54 -10.64
N GLN A 376 -13.52 14.62 -10.49
CA GLN A 376 -13.37 15.37 -9.25
C GLN A 376 -13.58 16.84 -9.54
N PHE A 377 -14.38 17.49 -8.73
CA PHE A 377 -14.63 18.92 -8.84
C PHE A 377 -14.69 19.54 -7.45
N ASN A 378 -14.07 20.68 -7.28
CA ASN A 378 -14.25 21.52 -6.11
C ASN A 378 -14.26 23.00 -6.44
N THR A 379 -14.94 23.74 -5.61
CA THR A 379 -14.95 25.20 -5.66
C THR A 379 -14.78 25.76 -4.25
N ARG A 380 -14.13 26.92 -4.20
CA ARG A 380 -13.90 27.68 -2.98
C ARG A 380 -14.22 29.15 -3.24
N PHE A 381 -14.86 29.76 -2.29
CA PHE A 381 -15.10 31.20 -2.25
C PHE A 381 -14.44 31.79 -1.01
N ASP A 382 -13.61 32.78 -1.18
CA ASP A 382 -13.02 33.57 -0.12
C ASP A 382 -13.60 34.99 -0.18
N VAL A 383 -14.24 35.40 0.91
CA VAL A 383 -14.86 36.71 1.03
C VAL A 383 -14.12 37.53 2.09
N ASN A 384 -13.48 38.62 1.66
CA ASN A 384 -12.82 39.56 2.55
C ASN A 384 -13.87 40.45 3.26
N LEU A 385 -14.07 40.23 4.54
CA LEU A 385 -15.00 40.96 5.40
C LEU A 385 -14.29 42.09 6.18
N SER A 386 -13.08 42.45 5.81
CA SER A 386 -12.31 43.55 6.47
C SER A 386 -13.02 44.91 6.51
N PRO A 387 -13.96 45.24 5.62
CA PRO A 387 -14.80 46.42 5.78
C PRO A 387 -15.72 46.41 6.99
N LEU A 388 -16.09 45.21 7.50
CA LEU A 388 -16.89 45.04 8.72
C LEU A 388 -15.98 44.98 9.95
N LEU A 389 -14.91 44.17 9.87
CA LEU A 389 -13.91 44.00 10.92
C LEU A 389 -12.56 43.71 10.26
N LYS A 390 -11.57 44.61 10.46
CA LYS A 390 -10.23 44.44 9.90
C LYS A 390 -9.66 43.07 10.20
N GLY A 391 -9.28 42.32 9.18
CA GLY A 391 -8.71 40.98 9.31
C GLY A 391 -9.74 39.86 9.38
N LEU A 392 -11.02 40.13 9.18
CA LEU A 392 -12.05 39.10 9.11
C LEU A 392 -12.24 38.60 7.68
N TYR A 393 -12.32 37.26 7.51
CA TYR A 393 -12.61 36.58 6.26
C TYR A 393 -13.67 35.51 6.47
N PHE A 394 -14.48 35.29 5.43
CA PHE A 394 -15.35 34.11 5.35
C PHE A 394 -14.89 33.25 4.18
N ARG A 395 -14.82 31.93 4.39
CA ARG A 395 -14.46 30.95 3.36
C ARG A 395 -15.49 29.83 3.30
N ALA A 396 -15.86 29.48 2.10
CA ALA A 396 -16.74 28.34 1.85
C ALA A 396 -16.13 27.44 0.78
N LYS A 397 -16.21 26.13 0.99
CA LYS A 397 -15.76 25.11 0.04
C LYS A 397 -16.88 24.12 -0.22
N TYR A 398 -16.99 23.70 -1.47
CA TYR A 398 -17.83 22.59 -1.88
C TYR A 398 -17.04 21.70 -2.84
N GLY A 399 -17.21 20.39 -2.70
CA GLY A 399 -16.59 19.43 -3.61
C GLY A 399 -17.46 18.24 -3.85
N ILE A 400 -17.34 17.68 -5.05
CA ILE A 400 -17.99 16.44 -5.46
C ILE A 400 -17.01 15.61 -6.27
N ASP A 401 -16.86 14.35 -5.89
CA ASP A 401 -16.07 13.36 -6.62
C ASP A 401 -16.96 12.19 -6.99
N TYR A 402 -16.80 11.71 -8.21
CA TYR A 402 -17.47 10.52 -8.71
C TYR A 402 -16.46 9.60 -9.35
N ALA A 403 -16.52 8.31 -9.03
CA ALA A 403 -15.75 7.27 -9.68
C ALA A 403 -16.66 6.10 -10.02
N SER A 404 -16.52 5.56 -11.22
CA SER A 404 -17.14 4.30 -11.62
C SER A 404 -16.09 3.34 -12.16
N THR A 405 -16.27 2.06 -11.86
CA THR A 405 -15.40 0.98 -12.34
C THR A 405 -16.25 -0.18 -12.81
N TYR A 406 -15.77 -0.89 -13.83
CA TYR A 406 -16.36 -2.14 -14.28
C TYR A 406 -15.35 -2.92 -15.09
N ASN A 407 -15.58 -4.24 -15.23
CA ASN A 407 -14.88 -5.08 -16.17
C ASN A 407 -15.80 -5.32 -17.38
N GLN A 408 -15.21 -5.26 -18.57
CA GLN A 408 -15.87 -5.69 -19.79
C GLN A 408 -14.97 -6.66 -20.56
N GLY A 409 -15.53 -7.70 -21.17
CA GLY A 409 -14.70 -8.68 -21.86
C GLY A 409 -15.49 -9.90 -22.31
N TYR A 410 -14.73 -10.82 -22.91
CA TYR A 410 -15.26 -12.07 -23.44
C TYR A 410 -14.68 -13.24 -22.66
N SER A 411 -15.54 -14.15 -22.20
CA SER A 411 -15.15 -15.44 -21.62
C SER A 411 -15.45 -16.52 -22.65
N ASN A 412 -14.41 -17.16 -23.16
CA ASN A 412 -14.57 -18.25 -24.15
C ASN A 412 -14.28 -19.60 -23.49
N SER A 413 -15.00 -20.61 -23.91
CA SER A 413 -14.60 -22.01 -23.76
C SER A 413 -13.74 -22.43 -24.95
N TYR A 414 -12.87 -23.39 -24.72
CA TYR A 414 -12.02 -23.93 -25.78
C TYR A 414 -11.73 -25.41 -25.52
N ALA A 415 -11.36 -26.11 -26.56
CA ALA A 415 -11.00 -27.51 -26.50
C ALA A 415 -9.52 -27.69 -26.13
N THR A 416 -9.26 -28.65 -25.26
CA THR A 416 -7.93 -29.22 -25.03
C THR A 416 -7.97 -30.71 -25.20
N PHE A 417 -6.83 -31.33 -25.40
CA PHE A 417 -6.76 -32.73 -25.75
C PHE A 417 -5.75 -33.45 -24.89
N ALA A 418 -6.16 -34.59 -24.32
CA ALA A 418 -5.28 -35.52 -23.61
C ALA A 418 -4.91 -36.68 -24.53
N PRO A 419 -3.63 -36.81 -24.93
CA PRO A 419 -3.17 -37.91 -25.76
C PRO A 419 -2.99 -39.17 -24.90
N THR A 420 -3.38 -40.32 -25.45
CA THR A 420 -2.91 -41.63 -25.00
C THR A 420 -1.68 -41.97 -25.79
N TRP A 421 -0.55 -42.06 -25.13
CA TRP A 421 0.72 -42.37 -25.78
C TRP A 421 0.96 -43.86 -25.85
N SER A 422 1.52 -44.32 -26.99
CA SER A 422 2.08 -45.65 -27.15
C SER A 422 3.48 -45.55 -27.78
N ASN A 423 4.24 -46.60 -27.70
CA ASN A 423 5.51 -46.72 -28.35
C ASN A 423 5.41 -47.78 -29.47
N TYR A 424 5.71 -47.40 -30.70
CA TYR A 424 5.70 -48.29 -31.85
C TYR A 424 7.07 -48.23 -32.54
N ASN A 425 7.74 -49.40 -32.62
CA ASN A 425 9.08 -49.52 -33.19
C ASN A 425 10.13 -48.58 -32.60
N GLY A 426 10.03 -48.20 -31.31
CA GLY A 426 10.94 -47.29 -30.65
C GLY A 426 10.58 -45.81 -30.78
N GLU A 427 9.51 -45.48 -31.49
CA GLU A 427 8.98 -44.12 -31.64
C GLU A 427 7.70 -43.92 -30.84
N ASP A 428 7.62 -42.79 -30.16
CA ASP A 428 6.40 -42.41 -29.46
C ASP A 428 5.35 -41.90 -30.42
N ILE A 429 4.16 -42.46 -30.34
CA ILE A 429 2.99 -42.07 -31.16
C ILE A 429 1.78 -41.80 -30.23
N ILE A 430 0.83 -41.03 -30.70
CA ILE A 430 -0.46 -40.84 -30.04
C ILE A 430 -1.44 -41.83 -30.65
N SER A 431 -1.88 -42.81 -29.86
CA SER A 431 -2.80 -43.88 -30.28
C SER A 431 -4.27 -43.49 -30.15
N SER A 432 -4.60 -42.50 -29.34
CA SER A 432 -5.96 -41.92 -29.25
C SER A 432 -5.91 -40.59 -28.51
N ILE A 433 -6.97 -39.81 -28.69
CA ILE A 433 -7.11 -38.50 -28.04
C ILE A 433 -8.44 -38.41 -27.31
N THR A 434 -8.41 -37.90 -26.07
CA THR A 434 -9.61 -37.51 -25.34
C THR A 434 -9.73 -35.98 -25.35
N GLN A 435 -10.85 -35.47 -25.85
CA GLN A 435 -11.14 -34.04 -25.85
C GLN A 435 -11.80 -33.59 -24.54
N TYR A 436 -11.33 -32.50 -23.98
CA TYR A 436 -11.96 -31.76 -22.89
C TYR A 436 -12.38 -30.37 -23.35
N GLY A 437 -13.60 -29.99 -23.00
CA GLY A 437 -14.18 -28.72 -23.41
C GLY A 437 -14.60 -28.69 -24.88
N LYS A 438 -15.10 -27.56 -25.32
CA LYS A 438 -15.49 -27.27 -26.71
C LYS A 438 -15.12 -25.84 -27.06
N ASP A 439 -14.84 -25.56 -28.30
CA ASP A 439 -14.56 -24.23 -28.78
C ASP A 439 -15.87 -23.45 -28.94
N GLU A 440 -16.13 -22.63 -27.93
CA GLU A 440 -17.29 -21.71 -27.89
C GLU A 440 -16.81 -20.30 -27.62
N LYS A 441 -16.99 -19.39 -28.57
CA LYS A 441 -16.73 -17.97 -28.38
C LYS A 441 -17.96 -17.31 -27.79
N SER A 442 -17.76 -16.50 -26.77
CA SER A 442 -18.82 -15.62 -26.24
C SER A 442 -19.30 -14.71 -27.37
N GLY A 443 -20.56 -14.78 -27.71
CA GLY A 443 -21.19 -13.91 -28.71
C GLY A 443 -21.50 -12.50 -28.20
N THR A 444 -21.46 -12.30 -26.89
CA THR A 444 -21.76 -11.03 -26.21
C THR A 444 -20.68 -10.66 -25.23
N GLU A 445 -20.36 -9.37 -25.19
CA GLU A 445 -19.47 -8.80 -24.20
C GLU A 445 -20.11 -8.85 -22.80
N ASN A 446 -19.38 -9.38 -21.85
CA ASN A 446 -19.84 -9.45 -20.48
C ASN A 446 -19.36 -8.22 -19.68
N ILE A 447 -20.30 -7.51 -19.06
CA ILE A 447 -20.00 -6.43 -18.10
C ILE A 447 -20.19 -6.97 -16.69
N SER A 448 -19.13 -6.92 -15.89
CA SER A 448 -19.11 -7.45 -14.53
C SER A 448 -18.41 -6.50 -13.57
N ASN A 449 -18.50 -6.78 -12.26
CA ASN A 449 -17.83 -6.02 -11.20
C ASN A 449 -18.09 -4.51 -11.26
N SER A 450 -19.29 -4.12 -11.71
CA SER A 450 -19.70 -2.71 -11.73
C SER A 450 -19.75 -2.15 -10.32
N ALA A 451 -18.98 -1.09 -10.09
CA ALA A 451 -18.94 -0.40 -8.81
C ALA A 451 -18.87 1.11 -9.02
N TYR A 452 -19.41 1.85 -8.08
CA TYR A 452 -19.30 3.30 -8.05
C TYR A 452 -18.97 3.79 -6.65
N ARG A 453 -18.33 4.96 -6.61
CA ARG A 453 -18.12 5.74 -5.40
C ARG A 453 -18.37 7.20 -5.70
N TYR A 454 -19.10 7.87 -4.83
CA TYR A 454 -19.16 9.33 -4.87
C TYR A 454 -18.98 9.92 -3.48
N THR A 455 -18.33 11.09 -3.44
CA THR A 455 -18.01 11.81 -2.21
C THR A 455 -18.47 13.24 -2.33
N TYR A 456 -19.15 13.73 -1.32
CA TYR A 456 -19.49 15.14 -1.14
C TYR A 456 -18.69 15.71 0.01
N ASN A 457 -18.14 16.90 -0.20
CA ASN A 457 -17.48 17.69 0.82
C ASN A 457 -18.11 19.07 0.92
N VAL A 458 -18.28 19.56 2.13
CA VAL A 458 -18.69 20.93 2.38
C VAL A 458 -17.99 21.47 3.62
N SER A 459 -17.48 22.68 3.54
CA SER A 459 -16.97 23.39 4.71
C SER A 459 -17.24 24.88 4.61
N GLY A 460 -17.44 25.49 5.77
CA GLY A 460 -17.57 26.94 5.93
C GLY A 460 -16.80 27.39 7.16
N GLN A 461 -16.06 28.48 7.04
CA GLN A 461 -15.27 29.01 8.14
C GLN A 461 -15.25 30.53 8.15
N PHE A 462 -15.16 31.10 9.36
CA PHE A 462 -14.79 32.46 9.60
C PHE A 462 -13.39 32.51 10.18
N ASP A 463 -12.51 33.31 9.60
CA ASP A 463 -11.15 33.51 10.05
C ASP A 463 -10.97 34.97 10.44
N TYR A 464 -10.35 35.20 11.58
CA TYR A 464 -9.90 36.48 12.02
C TYR A 464 -8.40 36.47 12.21
N GLN A 465 -7.69 37.39 11.57
CA GLN A 465 -6.25 37.56 11.72
C GLN A 465 -5.89 39.03 11.85
N ASN A 466 -5.18 39.39 12.91
CA ASN A 466 -4.74 40.77 13.11
C ASN A 466 -3.44 40.81 13.94
N THR A 467 -2.64 41.81 13.72
CA THR A 467 -1.45 42.16 14.51
C THR A 467 -1.71 43.45 15.26
N PHE A 468 -1.61 43.44 16.58
CA PHE A 468 -1.78 44.58 17.43
C PHE A 468 -0.40 45.04 17.94
N ASN A 469 -0.19 46.37 17.93
CA ASN A 469 1.05 47.02 18.38
C ASN A 469 2.31 46.42 17.76
N GLU A 470 2.22 45.86 16.51
CA GLU A 470 3.33 45.26 15.77
C GLU A 470 3.84 43.93 16.35
N ASP A 471 3.53 43.62 17.62
CA ASP A 471 4.10 42.52 18.42
C ASP A 471 3.13 41.39 18.67
N HIS A 472 1.84 41.67 18.76
CA HIS A 472 0.81 40.71 19.18
C HIS A 472 0.05 40.16 17.98
N ASN A 473 0.41 38.99 17.52
CA ASN A 473 -0.26 38.33 16.42
C ASN A 473 -1.37 37.42 16.95
N VAL A 474 -2.59 37.66 16.53
CA VAL A 474 -3.78 36.91 16.92
C VAL A 474 -4.44 36.30 15.70
N PHE A 475 -4.77 35.02 15.81
CA PHE A 475 -5.60 34.31 14.82
C PHE A 475 -6.75 33.60 15.54
N GLY A 476 -7.94 33.69 14.96
CA GLY A 476 -9.13 32.95 15.42
C GLY A 476 -9.86 32.33 14.27
N MET A 477 -10.39 31.11 14.43
CA MET A 477 -11.18 30.44 13.42
C MET A 477 -12.36 29.69 14.05
N ILE A 478 -13.51 29.80 13.39
CA ILE A 478 -14.69 28.96 13.63
C ILE A 478 -14.98 28.22 12.33
N LEU A 479 -15.08 26.90 12.39
CA LEU A 479 -15.19 26.01 11.25
C LEU A 479 -16.37 25.04 11.40
N ALA A 480 -17.14 24.87 10.33
CA ALA A 480 -18.02 23.70 10.15
C ALA A 480 -17.51 22.90 8.94
N ASN A 481 -17.28 21.62 9.13
CA ASN A 481 -16.77 20.72 8.09
C ASN A 481 -17.54 19.40 8.09
N ALA A 482 -17.96 18.97 6.90
CA ALA A 482 -18.63 17.68 6.73
C ALA A 482 -18.28 17.09 5.37
N TRP A 483 -18.11 15.78 5.34
CA TRP A 483 -18.04 15.01 4.09
C TRP A 483 -18.75 13.66 4.23
N GLN A 484 -19.14 13.11 3.10
CA GLN A 484 -19.84 11.84 3.02
C GLN A 484 -19.41 11.09 1.77
N THR A 485 -19.07 9.80 1.93
CA THR A 485 -18.78 8.89 0.82
C THR A 485 -19.82 7.78 0.79
N GLN A 486 -20.37 7.52 -0.39
CA GLN A 486 -21.19 6.35 -0.69
C GLN A 486 -20.46 5.44 -1.68
N ARG A 487 -20.57 4.13 -1.46
CA ARG A 487 -20.00 3.08 -2.33
C ARG A 487 -21.08 2.08 -2.70
N SER A 488 -20.99 1.53 -3.91
CA SER A 488 -21.83 0.38 -4.30
C SER A 488 -21.55 -0.80 -3.37
N GLY A 489 -22.57 -1.59 -3.09
CA GLY A 489 -22.47 -2.76 -2.20
C GLY A 489 -22.45 -2.44 -0.69
N HIS A 490 -22.36 -1.17 -0.28
CA HIS A 490 -22.42 -0.76 1.12
C HIS A 490 -23.73 -0.06 1.43
N TYR A 491 -24.45 -0.57 2.43
CA TYR A 491 -25.72 0.06 2.85
C TYR A 491 -25.49 1.40 3.54
N HIS A 492 -24.47 1.48 4.39
CA HIS A 492 -24.17 2.68 5.15
C HIS A 492 -23.15 3.56 4.44
N ARG A 493 -23.36 4.87 4.53
CA ARG A 493 -22.43 5.88 4.01
C ARG A 493 -21.35 6.16 5.04
N THR A 494 -20.11 6.29 4.59
CA THR A 494 -19.05 6.79 5.47
C THR A 494 -19.19 8.30 5.59
N THR A 495 -19.34 8.80 6.81
CA THR A 495 -19.56 10.22 7.10
C THR A 495 -18.53 10.76 8.07
N ASN A 496 -18.25 12.04 7.97
CA ASN A 496 -17.52 12.83 8.94
C ASN A 496 -18.20 14.20 9.06
N ALA A 497 -18.48 14.63 10.26
CA ALA A 497 -19.02 15.96 10.52
C ALA A 497 -18.45 16.49 11.84
N ASN A 498 -18.00 17.73 11.84
CA ASN A 498 -17.53 18.38 13.06
C ASN A 498 -17.66 19.90 12.99
N LEU A 499 -17.81 20.49 14.15
CA LEU A 499 -17.58 21.91 14.36
C LEU A 499 -16.18 22.07 14.97
N GLY A 500 -15.44 23.06 14.51
CA GLY A 500 -14.09 23.35 14.99
C GLY A 500 -13.95 24.80 15.44
N PHE A 501 -13.11 25.01 16.45
CA PHE A 501 -12.68 26.30 16.87
C PHE A 501 -11.16 26.28 17.08
N GLN A 502 -10.48 27.34 16.63
CA GLN A 502 -9.04 27.53 16.88
C GLN A 502 -8.78 28.96 17.32
N ALA A 503 -7.91 29.13 18.27
CA ALA A 503 -7.35 30.42 18.69
C ALA A 503 -5.84 30.28 18.80
N SER A 504 -5.10 31.11 18.08
CA SER A 504 -3.65 31.12 18.08
C SER A 504 -3.17 32.52 18.43
N TYR A 505 -2.13 32.58 19.23
CA TYR A 505 -1.49 33.81 19.65
C TYR A 505 0.02 33.65 19.58
N ASN A 506 0.71 34.64 19.06
CA ASN A 506 2.15 34.76 19.28
C ASN A 506 2.55 36.17 19.61
N TYR A 507 3.56 36.30 20.48
CA TYR A 507 4.19 37.53 20.86
C TYR A 507 5.58 37.63 20.19
N GLN A 508 5.76 38.63 19.34
CA GLN A 508 7.02 38.92 18.61
C GLN A 508 7.63 37.71 17.87
N HIS A 509 6.83 36.73 17.47
CA HIS A 509 7.32 35.44 16.96
C HIS A 509 8.29 34.72 17.91
N LYS A 510 8.18 34.96 19.21
CA LYS A 510 8.98 34.33 20.27
C LYS A 510 8.17 33.31 21.06
N TYR A 511 7.02 33.72 21.60
CA TYR A 511 6.16 32.86 22.41
C TYR A 511 4.86 32.58 21.71
N TYR A 512 4.49 31.32 21.61
CA TYR A 512 3.31 30.87 20.88
C TYR A 512 2.38 30.09 21.82
N ALA A 513 1.09 30.29 21.63
CA ALA A 513 0.04 29.50 22.25
C ALA A 513 -1.05 29.24 21.21
N ASP A 514 -1.37 27.97 20.97
CA ASP A 514 -2.43 27.54 20.08
C ASP A 514 -3.41 26.65 20.86
N PHE A 515 -4.68 26.98 20.78
CA PHE A 515 -5.77 26.20 21.34
C PHE A 515 -6.71 25.81 20.22
N SER A 516 -6.98 24.51 20.06
CA SER A 516 -7.95 24.02 19.11
C SER A 516 -8.93 23.06 19.78
N VAL A 517 -10.19 23.11 19.38
CA VAL A 517 -11.19 22.15 19.79
C VAL A 517 -12.06 21.75 18.61
N ALA A 518 -12.31 20.46 18.49
CA ALA A 518 -13.32 19.93 17.55
C ALA A 518 -14.45 19.26 18.32
N MET A 519 -15.66 19.39 17.76
CA MET A 519 -16.86 18.73 18.23
C MET A 519 -17.33 17.75 17.16
N PRO A 520 -16.78 16.52 17.13
CA PRO A 520 -17.20 15.50 16.18
C PRO A 520 -18.64 15.03 16.43
N TYR A 521 -19.31 14.65 15.34
CA TYR A 521 -20.60 13.99 15.36
C TYR A 521 -20.53 12.65 14.63
N SER A 522 -20.88 11.55 15.31
CA SER A 522 -20.90 10.21 14.70
C SER A 522 -22.24 9.51 14.90
N THR A 523 -22.80 9.03 13.80
CA THR A 523 -24.04 8.21 13.80
C THR A 523 -23.81 6.74 14.16
N LYS A 524 -22.55 6.32 14.27
CA LYS A 524 -22.18 4.98 14.77
C LYS A 524 -22.52 4.78 16.25
N LEU A 525 -22.68 5.86 17.00
CA LEU A 525 -22.85 5.89 18.44
C LEU A 525 -24.31 6.06 18.87
N PRO A 526 -24.66 5.66 20.10
CA PRO A 526 -25.98 5.92 20.70
C PRO A 526 -26.29 7.42 20.72
N THR A 527 -27.56 7.79 20.67
CA THR A 527 -28.02 9.18 20.52
C THR A 527 -27.40 10.12 21.58
N GLY A 528 -27.25 9.65 22.81
CA GLY A 528 -26.62 10.45 23.91
C GLY A 528 -25.12 10.68 23.77
N ASN A 529 -24.41 9.87 22.98
CA ASN A 529 -22.95 9.86 22.89
C ASN A 529 -22.41 10.28 21.51
N ARG A 530 -23.27 10.80 20.61
CA ARG A 530 -22.92 11.17 19.24
C ARG A 530 -22.01 12.38 19.11
N VAL A 531 -22.01 13.28 20.10
CA VAL A 531 -21.19 14.48 20.15
C VAL A 531 -20.14 14.32 21.25
N ALA A 532 -18.91 14.73 20.97
CA ALA A 532 -17.82 14.74 21.93
C ALA A 532 -16.98 16.01 21.81
N PHE A 533 -16.12 16.27 22.77
CA PHE A 533 -15.17 17.38 22.74
C PHE A 533 -13.74 16.84 22.59
N SER A 534 -13.02 17.36 21.62
CA SER A 534 -11.63 17.02 21.29
C SER A 534 -10.73 18.25 21.43
N PRO A 535 -10.32 18.61 22.65
CA PRO A 535 -9.45 19.76 22.89
C PRO A 535 -7.99 19.42 22.66
N THR A 536 -7.22 20.42 22.13
CA THR A 536 -5.76 20.37 22.00
C THR A 536 -5.17 21.72 22.38
N VAL A 537 -3.99 21.69 23.01
CA VAL A 537 -3.19 22.87 23.33
C VAL A 537 -1.78 22.65 22.84
N THR A 538 -1.20 23.65 22.17
CA THR A 538 0.20 23.65 21.78
C THR A 538 0.86 24.94 22.23
N LEU A 539 2.01 24.82 22.87
CA LEU A 539 2.88 25.93 23.24
C LEU A 539 4.16 25.88 22.40
N GLY A 540 4.66 27.04 22.03
CA GLY A 540 5.90 27.17 21.28
C GLY A 540 6.77 28.29 21.87
N TRP A 541 8.09 28.08 21.82
CA TRP A 541 9.08 29.06 22.21
C TRP A 541 10.22 29.10 21.19
N ASN A 542 10.34 30.21 20.49
CA ASN A 542 11.46 30.47 19.59
C ASN A 542 12.66 30.96 20.38
N LEU A 543 13.53 30.04 20.74
CA LEU A 543 14.71 30.29 21.55
C LEU A 543 15.75 31.16 20.84
N ALA A 544 15.88 31.05 19.52
CA ALA A 544 16.86 31.81 18.74
C ALA A 544 16.58 33.34 18.76
N ASN A 545 15.33 33.72 18.98
CA ASN A 545 14.94 35.13 19.09
C ASN A 545 15.20 35.72 20.49
N GLU A 546 15.77 34.93 21.39
CA GLU A 546 16.09 35.41 22.75
C GLU A 546 17.50 35.99 22.83
N LYS A 547 17.68 37.01 23.63
CA LYS A 547 18.97 37.74 23.83
C LYS A 547 20.10 36.81 24.26
N PHE A 548 19.83 35.75 25.04
CA PHE A 548 20.84 34.82 25.50
C PHE A 548 21.38 33.86 24.42
N LEU A 549 20.69 33.74 23.28
CA LEU A 549 21.13 33.02 22.08
C LEU A 549 21.54 33.95 20.94
N GLU A 550 21.49 35.27 21.12
CA GLU A 550 22.02 36.24 20.16
C GLU A 550 23.52 35.95 19.91
N ASN A 551 23.92 35.83 18.67
CA ASN A 551 25.26 35.38 18.24
C ASN A 551 25.63 33.92 18.58
N SER A 552 24.63 33.06 18.86
CA SER A 552 24.84 31.62 18.98
C SER A 552 25.04 30.94 17.62
N ILE A 553 25.29 29.63 17.67
CA ILE A 553 25.40 28.81 16.43
C ILE A 553 24.04 28.56 15.77
N PHE A 554 22.94 28.89 16.42
CA PHE A 554 21.59 28.67 15.95
C PHE A 554 21.08 29.86 15.15
N ASP A 555 20.68 29.61 13.88
CA ASP A 555 20.00 30.61 13.04
C ASP A 555 18.50 30.65 13.39
N ASN A 556 17.92 29.48 13.73
CA ASN A 556 16.56 29.32 14.22
C ASN A 556 16.52 28.15 15.22
N LEU A 557 15.70 28.27 16.29
CA LEU A 557 15.53 27.21 17.27
C LEU A 557 14.15 27.32 17.94
N MET A 558 13.21 26.48 17.53
CA MET A 558 11.84 26.41 18.03
C MET A 558 11.65 25.19 18.92
N LEU A 559 11.27 25.40 20.17
CA LEU A 559 10.81 24.35 21.07
C LEU A 559 9.28 24.35 21.09
N THR A 560 8.64 23.20 20.97
CA THR A 560 7.19 23.04 21.01
C THR A 560 6.77 21.94 21.97
N ALA A 561 5.63 22.10 22.62
CA ALA A 561 4.98 21.05 23.41
C ALA A 561 3.49 21.07 23.18
N SER A 562 2.88 19.90 23.02
CA SER A 562 1.46 19.79 22.75
C SER A 562 0.81 18.67 23.55
N VAL A 563 -0.42 18.92 24.01
CA VAL A 563 -1.29 17.91 24.61
C VAL A 563 -2.64 17.94 23.92
N GLY A 564 -3.26 16.77 23.77
CA GLY A 564 -4.58 16.73 23.13
C GLY A 564 -5.34 15.44 23.34
N ILE A 565 -6.64 15.53 23.13
CA ILE A 565 -7.57 14.40 23.11
C ILE A 565 -8.35 14.49 21.80
N ILE A 566 -8.36 13.41 21.01
CA ILE A 566 -9.20 13.29 19.82
C ILE A 566 -10.16 12.13 20.04
N ASN A 567 -11.44 12.42 19.96
CA ASN A 567 -12.48 11.41 19.92
C ASN A 567 -12.66 10.94 18.48
N GLN A 568 -12.54 9.62 18.25
CA GLN A 568 -12.56 9.04 16.93
C GLN A 568 -13.50 7.82 16.88
N ASP A 569 -14.06 7.57 15.71
CA ASP A 569 -14.96 6.46 15.39
C ASP A 569 -14.41 5.50 14.33
N LEU A 570 -13.13 5.63 13.97
CA LEU A 570 -12.45 4.72 13.04
C LEU A 570 -12.41 3.30 13.58
N ASP A 571 -12.05 3.15 14.85
CA ASP A 571 -11.94 1.86 15.54
C ASP A 571 -13.29 1.36 16.11
N ILE A 572 -14.40 2.01 15.75
CA ILE A 572 -15.77 1.51 16.01
C ILE A 572 -16.13 0.60 14.82
N THR A 573 -15.58 -0.62 14.84
CA THR A 573 -15.78 -1.67 13.84
C THR A 573 -15.79 -3.02 14.52
N ALA A 574 -16.32 -4.06 13.86
CA ALA A 574 -16.32 -5.43 14.30
C ALA A 574 -16.12 -6.35 13.09
N SER A 575 -15.65 -7.58 13.30
CA SER A 575 -15.42 -8.54 12.22
C SER A 575 -16.70 -8.91 11.46
N ASP A 576 -17.83 -8.87 12.14
CA ASP A 576 -19.19 -9.13 11.60
C ASP A 576 -19.87 -7.85 11.09
N ASN A 577 -19.27 -6.67 11.31
CA ASN A 577 -19.83 -5.37 10.92
C ASN A 577 -18.71 -4.34 10.74
N GLU A 578 -18.03 -4.41 9.63
CA GLU A 578 -16.90 -3.51 9.28
C GLU A 578 -17.31 -2.04 9.24
N ASP A 579 -18.55 -1.74 8.84
CA ASP A 579 -19.05 -0.36 8.83
C ASP A 579 -19.23 0.21 10.25
N GLY A 580 -19.37 -0.64 11.28
CA GLY A 580 -19.44 -0.26 12.68
C GLY A 580 -20.76 0.40 13.12
N TYR A 581 -21.80 0.39 12.27
CA TYR A 581 -23.09 0.95 12.61
C TYR A 581 -23.90 0.02 13.52
N TYR A 582 -24.59 0.62 14.48
CA TYR A 582 -25.49 -0.07 15.43
C TYR A 582 -24.82 -1.17 16.28
N LEU A 583 -23.49 -1.13 16.45
CA LEU A 583 -22.81 -2.08 17.34
C LEU A 583 -23.31 -2.01 18.79
N TYR A 584 -23.84 -0.87 19.19
CA TYR A 584 -24.45 -0.66 20.51
C TYR A 584 -25.84 -1.28 20.67
N LYS A 585 -26.45 -1.82 19.61
CA LYS A 585 -27.81 -2.39 19.68
C LYS A 585 -27.77 -3.90 19.77
N THR A 586 -28.73 -4.47 20.49
CA THR A 586 -29.03 -5.90 20.38
C THR A 586 -29.38 -6.23 18.93
N VAL A 587 -28.78 -7.30 18.43
CA VAL A 587 -29.10 -7.86 17.11
C VAL A 587 -29.56 -9.28 17.27
N VAL A 588 -30.71 -9.54 16.67
CA VAL A 588 -31.33 -10.84 16.58
C VAL A 588 -31.50 -11.17 15.11
N GLN A 589 -31.11 -12.34 14.70
CA GLN A 589 -31.24 -12.81 13.33
C GLN A 589 -31.87 -14.19 13.24
N LYS A 590 -32.27 -14.57 12.03
CA LYS A 590 -32.70 -15.94 11.73
C LYS A 590 -31.46 -16.84 11.83
N GLY A 591 -31.54 -17.82 12.72
CA GLY A 591 -30.49 -18.82 12.95
C GLY A 591 -30.72 -20.11 12.17
N GLY A 592 -30.12 -21.20 12.64
CA GLY A 592 -30.25 -22.52 12.06
C GLY A 592 -31.69 -23.04 12.05
N TRP A 593 -31.89 -24.12 11.33
CA TRP A 593 -33.16 -24.81 11.25
C TRP A 593 -33.25 -25.94 12.24
N TYR A 594 -34.36 -26.05 12.96
CA TYR A 594 -34.72 -27.24 13.72
C TYR A 594 -35.72 -28.05 12.90
N SER A 595 -35.49 -29.34 12.80
CA SER A 595 -36.46 -30.27 12.24
C SER A 595 -37.07 -31.09 13.39
N TRP A 596 -38.39 -31.00 13.50
CA TRP A 596 -39.20 -31.82 14.40
C TRP A 596 -40.02 -32.76 13.53
N GLY A 597 -39.59 -34.06 13.42
CA GLY A 597 -40.25 -35.04 12.58
C GLY A 597 -39.95 -34.94 11.08
N ASP A 598 -40.81 -35.50 10.26
CA ASP A 598 -40.55 -35.71 8.83
C ASP A 598 -40.73 -34.38 8.02
N ASN A 599 -39.71 -33.55 7.96
CA ASN A 599 -39.57 -32.40 7.05
C ASN A 599 -40.12 -31.03 7.48
N ASP A 600 -40.64 -30.79 8.65
CA ASP A 600 -41.02 -29.45 9.07
C ASP A 600 -39.85 -28.75 9.81
N GLY A 601 -38.99 -28.04 9.06
CA GLY A 601 -37.94 -27.22 9.63
C GLY A 601 -38.46 -25.87 10.09
N LEU A 602 -38.25 -25.54 11.37
CA LEU A 602 -38.52 -24.20 11.93
C LEU A 602 -37.18 -23.44 12.04
N ALA A 603 -37.14 -22.20 11.52
CA ALA A 603 -36.00 -21.34 11.70
C ALA A 603 -35.91 -20.88 13.16
N ALA A 604 -34.76 -21.09 13.75
CA ALA A 604 -34.45 -20.58 15.08
C ALA A 604 -34.13 -19.08 15.04
N THR A 605 -34.15 -18.47 16.22
CA THR A 605 -33.74 -17.08 16.41
C THR A 605 -32.44 -17.06 17.20
N GLU A 606 -31.45 -16.35 16.69
CA GLU A 606 -30.12 -16.21 17.30
C GLU A 606 -29.88 -14.78 17.76
N PHE A 607 -29.41 -14.64 18.99
CA PHE A 607 -28.84 -13.37 19.46
C PHE A 607 -27.39 -13.27 19.00
N GLN A 608 -27.08 -12.24 18.22
CA GLN A 608 -25.71 -12.00 17.75
C GLN A 608 -24.91 -11.19 18.76
N ARG A 609 -25.56 -10.28 19.48
CA ARG A 609 -24.96 -9.46 20.53
C ARG A 609 -26.01 -8.76 21.40
N GLY A 610 -25.59 -8.40 22.61
CA GLY A 610 -26.38 -7.58 23.54
C GLY A 610 -26.33 -6.09 23.27
N ASN A 611 -27.12 -5.33 24.02
CA ASN A 611 -27.21 -3.87 23.97
C ASN A 611 -26.14 -3.21 24.84
N ASN A 612 -25.55 -2.11 24.34
CA ASN A 612 -24.69 -1.22 25.12
C ASN A 612 -25.02 0.25 24.84
N PRO A 613 -25.92 0.87 25.60
CA PRO A 613 -26.28 2.26 25.42
C PRO A 613 -25.17 3.25 25.81
N ASP A 614 -24.15 2.80 26.54
CA ASP A 614 -23.04 3.61 27.03
C ASP A 614 -21.82 3.60 26.09
N MET A 615 -21.94 2.94 24.93
CA MET A 615 -20.87 2.94 23.93
C MET A 615 -20.51 4.36 23.50
N THR A 616 -19.20 4.67 23.51
CA THR A 616 -18.68 6.00 23.22
C THR A 616 -17.49 5.94 22.22
N TYR A 617 -16.96 7.09 21.87
CA TYR A 617 -15.77 7.22 21.03
C TYR A 617 -14.56 6.50 21.63
N VAL A 618 -13.72 6.00 20.74
CA VAL A 618 -12.33 5.66 21.09
C VAL A 618 -11.53 6.96 21.16
N LYS A 619 -10.70 7.12 22.19
CA LYS A 619 -10.00 8.38 22.48
C LYS A 619 -8.51 8.24 22.21
N ARG A 620 -7.99 9.04 21.27
CA ARG A 620 -6.54 9.26 21.17
C ARG A 620 -6.15 10.34 22.17
N LYS A 621 -5.39 9.97 23.21
CA LYS A 621 -4.81 10.89 24.20
C LYS A 621 -3.33 11.01 23.92
N GLU A 622 -2.82 12.22 23.70
CA GLU A 622 -1.46 12.43 23.22
C GLU A 622 -0.73 13.55 23.92
N PHE A 623 0.57 13.32 24.07
CA PHE A 623 1.57 14.35 24.38
C PHE A 623 2.67 14.31 23.34
N THR A 624 3.09 15.48 22.84
CA THR A 624 4.23 15.64 21.93
C THR A 624 5.16 16.75 22.42
N ALA A 625 6.45 16.59 22.15
CA ALA A 625 7.45 17.64 22.30
C ALA A 625 8.33 17.69 21.06
N GLY A 626 8.53 18.87 20.49
CA GLY A 626 9.26 19.06 19.23
C GLY A 626 10.39 20.06 19.38
N LEU A 627 11.48 19.81 18.68
CA LEU A 627 12.62 20.72 18.53
C LEU A 627 12.92 20.87 17.04
N ARG A 628 12.75 22.09 16.51
CA ARG A 628 13.03 22.43 15.10
C ARG A 628 14.01 23.58 15.07
N GLY A 629 14.97 23.48 14.15
CA GLY A 629 15.92 24.58 14.01
C GLY A 629 16.88 24.45 12.84
N SER A 630 17.70 25.48 12.73
CA SER A 630 18.85 25.52 11.83
C SER A 630 20.06 26.12 12.54
N MET A 631 21.25 25.70 12.13
CA MET A 631 22.49 26.14 12.72
C MET A 631 23.60 26.30 11.66
N TRP A 632 24.60 27.14 12.03
CA TRP A 632 25.79 27.43 11.22
C TRP A 632 25.44 28.00 9.84
N SER A 633 24.61 29.03 9.77
CA SER A 633 24.13 29.65 8.52
C SER A 633 23.41 28.63 7.62
N ASN A 634 22.44 27.92 8.20
CA ASN A 634 21.64 26.86 7.57
C ASN A 634 22.44 25.66 7.03
N LEU A 635 23.68 25.46 7.51
CA LEU A 635 24.46 24.28 7.18
C LEU A 635 23.73 23.01 7.63
N ILE A 636 23.15 23.03 8.85
CA ILE A 636 22.36 21.93 9.37
C ILE A 636 20.95 22.45 9.71
N ASN A 637 19.95 21.75 9.16
CA ASN A 637 18.53 21.94 9.46
C ASN A 637 17.99 20.66 10.08
N PHE A 638 17.21 20.79 11.17
CA PHE A 638 16.67 19.63 11.89
C PHE A 638 15.24 19.86 12.38
N ASP A 639 14.48 18.77 12.42
CA ASP A 639 13.14 18.67 13.00
C ASP A 639 13.05 17.33 13.74
N ILE A 640 12.88 17.37 15.06
CA ILE A 640 12.85 16.20 15.93
C ILE A 640 11.60 16.29 16.79
N ASN A 641 10.77 15.25 16.78
CA ASN A 641 9.54 15.21 17.54
C ASN A 641 9.48 13.94 18.41
N PHE A 642 9.33 14.09 19.70
CA PHE A 642 8.94 13.03 20.62
C PHE A 642 7.42 12.95 20.69
N PHE A 643 6.86 11.73 20.73
CA PHE A 643 5.44 11.53 20.92
C PHE A 643 5.13 10.34 21.84
N THR A 644 4.05 10.47 22.59
CA THR A 644 3.40 9.34 23.28
C THR A 644 1.91 9.49 23.12
N SER A 645 1.26 8.46 22.62
CA SER A 645 -0.18 8.45 22.40
C SER A 645 -0.82 7.16 22.91
N LYS A 646 -2.01 7.28 23.50
CA LYS A 646 -2.86 6.16 23.90
C LYS A 646 -4.16 6.17 23.11
N MET A 647 -4.51 5.05 22.50
CA MET A 647 -5.85 4.76 21.97
C MET A 647 -6.62 4.05 23.08
N ASP A 648 -7.54 4.77 23.69
CA ASP A 648 -8.28 4.33 24.90
C ASP A 648 -9.73 4.04 24.53
N GLY A 649 -10.22 2.85 24.87
CA GLY A 649 -11.58 2.42 24.63
C GLY A 649 -11.81 1.69 23.31
N GLY A 650 -10.80 0.98 22.77
CA GLY A 650 -11.00 0.06 21.65
C GLY A 650 -12.08 -0.96 21.95
N LEU A 651 -12.94 -1.26 20.95
CA LEU A 651 -14.09 -2.15 21.15
C LEU A 651 -13.65 -3.61 21.31
N VAL A 652 -14.34 -4.30 22.22
CA VAL A 652 -14.19 -5.74 22.43
C VAL A 652 -15.52 -6.33 22.90
N ARG A 653 -15.75 -7.62 22.64
CA ARG A 653 -16.78 -8.41 23.32
C ARG A 653 -16.10 -9.14 24.48
N PRO A 654 -16.29 -8.66 25.72
CA PRO A 654 -15.46 -9.08 26.85
C PRO A 654 -15.88 -10.45 27.37
N GLY A 655 -15.39 -11.52 26.74
CA GLY A 655 -15.67 -12.90 27.14
C GLY A 655 -15.15 -13.23 28.53
N SER A 656 -14.06 -12.59 29.00
CA SER A 656 -13.50 -12.80 30.33
C SER A 656 -14.33 -12.22 31.47
N LEU A 657 -15.18 -11.22 31.18
CA LEU A 657 -16.02 -10.55 32.17
C LEU A 657 -17.37 -11.26 32.39
N TYR A 658 -17.69 -12.23 31.57
CA TYR A 658 -18.96 -12.95 31.63
C TYR A 658 -18.71 -14.44 31.84
N PRO A 659 -19.55 -15.15 32.61
CA PRO A 659 -19.50 -16.60 32.68
C PRO A 659 -19.64 -17.24 31.28
N ASN A 660 -18.96 -18.35 31.06
CA ASN A 660 -18.87 -19.02 29.75
C ASN A 660 -20.25 -19.35 29.13
N TYR A 661 -21.27 -19.58 29.96
CA TYR A 661 -22.62 -19.85 29.46
C TYR A 661 -23.31 -18.63 28.80
N PHE A 662 -22.78 -17.40 28.94
CA PHE A 662 -23.25 -16.22 28.22
C PHE A 662 -22.57 -16.04 26.86
N THR A 663 -21.44 -16.70 26.63
CA THR A 663 -20.70 -16.59 25.35
C THR A 663 -21.41 -17.38 24.25
N GLN A 664 -22.06 -18.49 24.66
CA GLN A 664 -22.82 -19.35 23.76
C GLN A 664 -23.97 -19.98 24.54
N ILE A 665 -25.19 -19.66 24.16
CA ILE A 665 -26.41 -20.16 24.82
C ILE A 665 -27.16 -21.07 23.85
N GLY A 666 -27.24 -22.38 24.21
CA GLY A 666 -28.03 -23.36 23.49
C GLY A 666 -27.59 -23.61 22.05
N TYR A 667 -28.48 -24.25 21.32
CA TYR A 667 -28.38 -24.48 19.89
C TYR A 667 -29.62 -23.87 19.21
N PRO A 668 -29.42 -23.05 18.14
CA PRO A 668 -28.14 -22.58 17.61
C PRO A 668 -27.36 -21.63 18.55
N SER A 669 -26.06 -21.48 18.28
CA SER A 669 -25.17 -20.60 19.08
C SER A 669 -25.68 -19.17 19.15
N SER A 670 -25.88 -18.66 20.34
CA SER A 670 -26.27 -17.27 20.59
C SER A 670 -25.34 -16.62 21.60
N SER A 671 -25.10 -15.33 21.49
CA SER A 671 -24.35 -14.58 22.48
C SER A 671 -25.04 -13.27 22.80
N ILE A 672 -25.26 -12.99 24.09
CA ILE A 672 -25.82 -11.73 24.57
C ILE A 672 -24.76 -10.72 25.00
N ILE A 673 -23.48 -11.05 24.87
CA ILE A 673 -22.37 -10.18 25.26
C ILE A 673 -22.33 -8.96 24.34
N PRO A 674 -22.43 -7.73 24.88
CA PRO A 674 -22.36 -6.53 24.08
C PRO A 674 -20.91 -6.18 23.70
N TYR A 675 -20.73 -5.33 22.70
CA TYR A 675 -19.46 -4.62 22.50
C TYR A 675 -19.31 -3.50 23.55
N VAL A 676 -18.13 -3.43 24.15
CA VAL A 676 -17.78 -2.38 25.14
C VAL A 676 -16.45 -1.69 24.79
N ASN A 677 -16.31 -0.44 25.21
CA ASN A 677 -15.06 0.31 25.13
C ASN A 677 -14.10 -0.18 26.23
N PHE A 678 -13.08 -0.96 25.89
CA PHE A 678 -12.23 -1.62 26.88
C PHE A 678 -10.74 -1.60 26.60
N ASN A 679 -10.32 -1.95 25.37
CA ASN A 679 -8.92 -2.10 25.02
C ASN A 679 -8.16 -0.77 25.08
N VAL A 680 -6.89 -0.82 25.47
CA VAL A 680 -6.00 0.34 25.48
C VAL A 680 -4.69 -0.01 24.80
N ASP A 681 -4.32 0.79 23.80
CA ASP A 681 -3.07 0.70 23.05
C ASP A 681 -2.22 1.94 23.31
N GLN A 682 -0.92 1.77 23.43
CA GLN A 682 0.01 2.88 23.55
C GLN A 682 1.08 2.80 22.47
N ARG A 683 1.40 3.97 21.88
CA ARG A 683 2.55 4.16 21.01
C ARG A 683 3.42 5.26 21.59
N THR A 684 4.72 5.01 21.67
CA THR A 684 5.71 5.98 22.16
C THR A 684 6.94 5.93 21.29
N GLY A 685 7.43 7.08 20.88
CA GLY A 685 8.56 7.14 19.98
C GLY A 685 9.03 8.55 19.70
N PHE A 686 9.93 8.67 18.73
CA PHE A 686 10.38 9.93 18.16
C PHE A 686 10.54 9.83 16.67
N ASP A 687 10.36 10.92 15.97
CA ASP A 687 10.76 11.07 14.57
C ASP A 687 11.79 12.20 14.45
N PHE A 688 12.53 12.13 13.34
CA PHE A 688 13.55 13.13 13.05
C PHE A 688 13.74 13.32 11.55
N SER A 689 14.13 14.53 11.16
CA SER A 689 14.64 14.88 9.85
C SER A 689 15.82 15.83 10.03
N VAL A 690 16.98 15.48 9.48
CA VAL A 690 18.20 16.28 9.57
C VAL A 690 18.79 16.41 8.17
N TYR A 691 19.05 17.64 7.76
CA TYR A 691 19.63 17.97 6.48
C TYR A 691 20.91 18.76 6.68
N ALA A 692 21.99 18.36 6.02
CA ALA A 692 23.24 19.09 5.96
C ALA A 692 23.47 19.62 4.53
N ASN A 693 23.61 20.94 4.41
CA ASN A 693 23.79 21.63 3.15
C ASN A 693 25.16 22.30 3.13
N LYS A 694 26.03 21.96 2.19
CA LYS A 694 27.37 22.54 2.12
C LYS A 694 27.80 22.78 0.68
N LYS A 695 28.31 23.99 0.41
CA LYS A 695 29.00 24.31 -0.84
C LYS A 695 30.49 24.09 -0.71
N VAL A 696 31.07 23.31 -1.61
CA VAL A 696 32.51 23.02 -1.67
C VAL A 696 33.00 23.35 -3.08
N GLY A 697 33.58 24.52 -3.24
CA GLY A 697 33.96 25.05 -4.56
C GLY A 697 32.72 25.23 -5.45
N GLU A 698 32.68 24.54 -6.58
CA GLU A 698 31.55 24.57 -7.54
C GLU A 698 30.53 23.48 -7.25
N VAL A 699 30.68 22.70 -6.17
CA VAL A 699 29.78 21.59 -5.84
C VAL A 699 28.87 21.97 -4.68
N ASP A 700 27.56 21.88 -4.86
CA ASP A 700 26.58 21.99 -3.79
C ASP A 700 26.17 20.57 -3.33
N LEU A 701 26.33 20.31 -2.03
CA LEU A 701 26.05 19.02 -1.40
C LEU A 701 24.89 19.17 -0.44
N THR A 702 23.88 18.30 -0.55
CA THR A 702 22.83 18.14 0.45
C THR A 702 22.74 16.67 0.86
N LEU A 703 22.95 16.38 2.15
CA LEU A 703 22.74 15.07 2.75
C LEU A 703 21.52 15.17 3.69
N GLY A 704 20.50 14.38 3.42
CA GLY A 704 19.32 14.26 4.28
C GLY A 704 19.28 12.89 4.97
N VAL A 705 18.99 12.90 6.26
CA VAL A 705 18.68 11.70 7.05
C VAL A 705 17.39 11.95 7.81
N SER A 706 16.39 11.10 7.56
CA SER A 706 15.09 11.19 8.22
C SER A 706 14.72 9.84 8.80
N GLY A 707 13.79 9.80 9.75
CA GLY A 707 13.36 8.52 10.26
C GLY A 707 12.41 8.60 11.43
N MET A 708 12.09 7.41 11.95
CA MET A 708 11.21 7.24 13.09
C MET A 708 11.62 5.99 13.87
N TYR A 709 11.61 6.12 15.18
CA TYR A 709 11.66 4.97 16.09
C TYR A 709 10.41 4.97 16.97
N TYR A 710 9.72 3.83 17.08
CA TYR A 710 8.58 3.73 17.98
C TYR A 710 8.39 2.32 18.54
N LYS A 711 7.75 2.28 19.71
CA LYS A 711 7.23 1.06 20.32
C LYS A 711 5.71 1.16 20.40
N SER A 712 5.04 0.13 19.95
CA SER A 712 3.61 -0.10 20.17
C SER A 712 3.44 -1.10 21.31
N THR A 713 2.48 -0.89 22.21
CA THR A 713 2.29 -1.77 23.39
C THR A 713 0.82 -1.88 23.71
N ALA A 714 0.33 -3.11 23.88
CA ALA A 714 -0.99 -3.36 24.46
C ALA A 714 -0.95 -3.05 25.96
N LYS A 715 -1.80 -2.12 26.45
CA LYS A 715 -1.88 -1.73 27.85
C LYS A 715 -3.02 -2.38 28.60
N LYS A 716 -4.10 -2.69 27.89
CA LYS A 716 -5.28 -3.34 28.44
C LYS A 716 -5.92 -4.21 27.37
N ARG A 717 -6.22 -5.44 27.73
CA ARG A 717 -6.91 -6.44 26.92
C ARG A 717 -7.94 -7.19 27.75
N ASP A 718 -8.95 -7.71 27.09
CA ASP A 718 -9.85 -8.72 27.63
C ASP A 718 -9.18 -10.08 27.45
N GLU A 719 -8.56 -10.60 28.50
CA GLU A 719 -7.78 -11.84 28.50
C GLU A 719 -8.23 -12.73 29.65
N ASN A 720 -8.49 -14.01 29.36
CA ASN A 720 -8.66 -15.07 30.35
C ASN A 720 -7.55 -16.09 30.09
N ILE A 721 -6.40 -15.88 30.69
CA ILE A 721 -5.18 -16.65 30.48
C ILE A 721 -4.70 -17.22 31.80
N GLU A 722 -4.23 -18.46 31.75
CA GLU A 722 -3.65 -19.14 32.89
C GLU A 722 -2.18 -18.78 33.05
N PHE A 723 -1.42 -18.70 31.97
CA PHE A 723 0.01 -18.47 31.97
C PHE A 723 0.37 -17.05 31.52
N SER A 724 1.19 -16.35 32.30
CA SER A 724 1.55 -14.95 32.07
C SER A 724 2.28 -14.69 30.74
N TYR A 725 2.98 -15.69 30.19
CA TYR A 725 3.67 -15.57 28.90
C TYR A 725 2.71 -15.49 27.70
N LEU A 726 1.46 -15.95 27.86
CA LEU A 726 0.38 -15.83 26.86
C LEU A 726 -0.20 -14.42 26.82
N SER A 727 0.08 -13.57 27.81
CA SER A 727 -0.50 -12.23 27.84
C SER A 727 -0.01 -11.32 26.70
N ALA A 728 -0.93 -10.73 25.98
CA ALA A 728 -0.64 -9.66 25.04
C ALA A 728 -0.36 -8.31 25.74
N VAL A 729 -0.78 -8.16 27.01
CA VAL A 729 -0.53 -6.95 27.79
C VAL A 729 0.97 -6.76 28.01
N GLY A 730 1.50 -5.59 27.68
CA GLY A 730 2.93 -5.28 27.75
C GLY A 730 3.71 -5.67 26.47
N ARG A 731 3.12 -6.42 25.55
CA ARG A 731 3.75 -6.83 24.29
C ARG A 731 3.43 -5.85 23.14
N ALA A 732 4.17 -5.96 22.04
CA ALA A 732 3.93 -5.16 20.84
C ALA A 732 2.57 -5.52 20.23
N LEU A 733 1.88 -4.52 19.67
CA LEU A 733 0.57 -4.71 19.03
C LEU A 733 0.68 -5.63 17.80
N ASN A 734 1.78 -5.52 17.09
CA ASN A 734 2.07 -6.20 15.83
C ASN A 734 3.00 -7.38 16.09
N GLY A 735 2.55 -8.36 16.89
CA GLY A 735 3.34 -9.50 17.33
C GLY A 735 3.00 -10.80 16.62
N TYR A 736 4.04 -11.58 16.34
CA TYR A 736 3.90 -13.00 16.06
C TYR A 736 3.76 -13.79 17.36
N TRP A 737 2.78 -14.68 17.38
CA TRP A 737 2.53 -15.59 18.48
C TRP A 737 2.57 -17.02 17.97
N GLY A 738 3.40 -17.86 18.54
CA GLY A 738 3.58 -19.22 18.07
C GLY A 738 4.47 -20.03 19.00
N LEU A 739 4.87 -21.21 18.53
CA LEU A 739 5.67 -22.15 19.29
C LEU A 739 7.16 -21.85 19.18
N GLU A 740 7.91 -22.15 20.21
CA GLU A 740 9.38 -22.13 20.23
C GLU A 740 9.89 -23.50 19.81
N SER A 741 10.74 -23.57 18.76
CA SER A 741 11.28 -24.82 18.21
C SER A 741 12.59 -25.22 18.92
N GLU A 742 12.80 -26.51 19.11
CA GLU A 742 14.03 -27.11 19.65
C GLU A 742 14.79 -27.96 18.61
N GLY A 743 14.48 -27.77 17.31
CA GLY A 743 15.04 -28.50 16.19
C GLY A 743 14.11 -29.59 15.66
N PHE A 744 14.68 -30.65 15.10
CA PHE A 744 13.93 -31.79 14.56
C PHE A 744 14.07 -33.03 15.47
N PHE A 745 13.01 -33.82 15.54
CA PHE A 745 13.11 -35.17 16.14
C PHE A 745 14.09 -36.03 15.34
N ARG A 746 15.02 -36.70 16.04
CA ARG A 746 16.06 -37.52 15.42
C ARG A 746 15.58 -38.95 15.12
N ASP A 747 14.80 -39.51 16.05
CA ASP A 747 14.35 -40.90 16.00
C ASP A 747 13.06 -41.10 16.82
N GLU A 748 12.48 -42.29 16.75
CA GLU A 748 11.28 -42.69 17.51
C GLU A 748 11.49 -42.72 19.03
N ALA A 749 12.73 -42.97 19.50
CA ALA A 749 13.04 -42.98 20.93
C ALA A 749 12.92 -41.57 21.53
N GLU A 750 13.40 -40.58 20.78
CA GLU A 750 13.28 -39.17 21.16
C GLU A 750 11.80 -38.72 21.17
N ILE A 751 11.00 -39.12 20.17
CA ILE A 751 9.57 -38.84 20.13
C ILE A 751 8.85 -39.45 21.36
N THR A 752 9.16 -40.69 21.68
CA THR A 752 8.53 -41.39 22.81
C THR A 752 8.85 -40.73 24.15
N SER A 753 10.03 -40.18 24.31
CA SER A 753 10.49 -39.52 25.54
C SER A 753 10.14 -38.02 25.65
N ALA A 754 9.74 -37.39 24.56
CA ALA A 754 9.38 -35.97 24.51
C ALA A 754 7.92 -35.73 24.94
N PRO A 755 7.57 -34.48 25.30
CA PRO A 755 6.17 -34.06 25.46
C PRO A 755 5.35 -34.35 24.21
N THR A 756 4.11 -34.79 24.40
CA THR A 756 3.22 -35.17 23.28
C THR A 756 2.78 -33.92 22.49
N GLN A 757 3.14 -33.81 21.20
CA GLN A 757 2.65 -32.73 20.33
C GLN A 757 1.24 -33.09 19.83
N THR A 758 0.27 -32.21 20.12
CA THR A 758 -1.17 -32.48 19.89
C THR A 758 -1.65 -32.16 18.48
N PHE A 759 -0.77 -31.78 17.57
CA PHE A 759 -1.10 -31.23 16.25
C PHE A 759 -1.16 -32.29 15.13
N GLY A 760 -1.03 -33.53 15.45
CA GLY A 760 -1.02 -34.67 14.55
C GLY A 760 0.10 -35.65 14.88
N ASP A 761 0.15 -36.74 14.15
CA ASP A 761 1.19 -37.74 14.32
C ASP A 761 2.57 -37.18 13.98
N VAL A 762 3.52 -37.35 14.88
CA VAL A 762 4.89 -36.88 14.75
C VAL A 762 5.80 -38.00 14.32
N LYS A 763 6.77 -37.71 13.47
CA LYS A 763 7.77 -38.69 12.99
C LYS A 763 9.17 -38.09 13.04
N PRO A 764 10.24 -38.88 12.97
CA PRO A 764 11.60 -38.35 12.84
C PRO A 764 11.69 -37.38 11.71
N GLY A 765 12.34 -36.22 11.94
CA GLY A 765 12.43 -35.10 11.01
C GLY A 765 11.32 -34.06 11.11
N ASP A 766 10.31 -34.28 11.94
CA ASP A 766 9.33 -33.25 12.28
C ASP A 766 9.91 -32.25 13.30
N ILE A 767 9.38 -31.02 13.28
CA ILE A 767 9.80 -29.98 14.21
C ILE A 767 9.36 -30.37 15.63
N ARG A 768 10.32 -30.35 16.55
CA ARG A 768 10.11 -30.49 17.98
C ARG A 768 9.92 -29.13 18.61
N TYR A 769 8.88 -29.00 19.44
CA TYR A 769 8.54 -27.76 20.12
C TYR A 769 8.76 -27.88 21.62
N LYS A 770 8.97 -26.74 22.25
CA LYS A 770 9.20 -26.62 23.68
C LYS A 770 7.90 -26.57 24.45
N ASP A 771 7.84 -27.39 25.51
CA ASP A 771 6.78 -27.36 26.51
C ASP A 771 7.04 -26.19 27.49
N GLN A 772 6.24 -25.14 27.35
CA GLN A 772 6.42 -23.89 28.11
C GLN A 772 5.87 -23.99 29.54
N ASN A 773 4.80 -24.79 29.73
CA ASN A 773 4.13 -24.95 31.03
C ASN A 773 4.54 -26.21 31.78
N ASN A 774 5.32 -27.12 31.15
CA ASN A 774 5.79 -28.40 31.66
C ASN A 774 4.64 -29.37 32.05
N ASP A 775 3.56 -29.38 31.28
CA ASP A 775 2.42 -30.29 31.50
C ASP A 775 2.55 -31.63 30.74
N GLY A 776 3.62 -31.80 29.95
CA GLY A 776 3.90 -32.97 29.14
C GLY A 776 3.17 -33.00 27.81
N LYS A 777 2.58 -31.89 27.38
CA LYS A 777 1.89 -31.72 26.10
C LYS A 777 2.36 -30.44 25.43
N ILE A 778 2.33 -30.44 24.12
CA ILE A 778 2.54 -29.23 23.30
C ILE A 778 1.22 -28.88 22.63
N ASP A 779 0.63 -27.78 23.01
CA ASP A 779 -0.64 -27.28 22.49
C ASP A 779 -0.66 -25.75 22.38
N ASP A 780 -1.84 -25.12 22.30
CA ASP A 780 -1.96 -23.66 22.21
C ASP A 780 -1.53 -22.93 23.49
N ASN A 781 -1.41 -23.64 24.64
CA ASN A 781 -0.90 -23.07 25.88
C ASN A 781 0.62 -22.88 25.87
N ASP A 782 1.35 -23.47 24.90
CA ASP A 782 2.79 -23.30 24.75
C ASP A 782 3.19 -22.18 23.80
N ARG A 783 2.23 -21.41 23.29
CA ARG A 783 2.50 -20.28 22.41
C ARG A 783 3.13 -19.14 23.19
N VAL A 784 4.16 -18.53 22.61
CA VAL A 784 4.87 -17.38 23.17
C VAL A 784 4.93 -16.23 22.16
N PHE A 785 5.29 -15.05 22.64
CA PHE A 785 5.56 -13.90 21.76
C PHE A 785 6.91 -14.07 21.06
N LEU A 786 6.91 -14.24 19.74
CA LEU A 786 8.08 -14.54 18.93
C LEU A 786 8.76 -13.31 18.31
N GLY A 787 8.21 -12.14 18.48
CA GLY A 787 8.72 -10.91 17.91
C GLY A 787 7.65 -10.08 17.21
N ARG A 788 8.02 -8.90 16.73
CA ARG A 788 7.11 -7.98 16.01
C ARG A 788 7.37 -8.02 14.50
N TRP A 789 6.30 -7.97 13.69
CA TRP A 789 6.44 -7.97 12.23
C TRP A 789 6.73 -6.59 11.64
N ASP A 790 6.46 -5.50 12.34
CA ASP A 790 6.82 -4.15 11.91
C ASP A 790 8.22 -3.74 12.42
N SER A 791 8.93 -2.97 11.63
CA SER A 791 10.25 -2.44 12.01
C SER A 791 10.10 -1.26 12.97
N PRO A 792 10.61 -1.34 14.21
CA PRO A 792 10.56 -0.22 15.16
C PRO A 792 11.38 0.97 14.73
N LEU A 793 12.49 0.76 14.04
CA LEU A 793 13.33 1.80 13.47
C LEU A 793 13.26 1.76 11.95
N MET A 794 12.92 2.90 11.39
CA MET A 794 13.01 3.15 9.97
C MET A 794 13.71 4.49 9.73
N SER A 795 14.62 4.53 8.76
CA SER A 795 15.35 5.74 8.39
C SER A 795 15.46 5.87 6.87
N GLY A 796 15.11 7.02 6.34
CA GLY A 796 15.39 7.46 4.98
C GLY A 796 16.73 8.17 4.91
N ILE A 797 17.46 7.95 3.84
CA ILE A 797 18.73 8.63 3.54
C ILE A 797 18.63 9.16 2.11
N ASN A 798 18.97 10.42 1.91
CA ASN A 798 19.01 11.02 0.58
C ASN A 798 20.24 11.89 0.41
N LEU A 799 20.81 11.88 -0.81
CA LEU A 799 21.99 12.66 -1.18
C LEU A 799 21.71 13.39 -2.48
N THR A 800 21.92 14.70 -2.47
CA THR A 800 21.94 15.54 -3.68
C THR A 800 23.32 16.14 -3.87
N VAL A 801 23.86 16.01 -5.08
CA VAL A 801 25.12 16.61 -5.50
C VAL A 801 24.87 17.42 -6.76
N LYS A 802 25.00 18.75 -6.68
CA LYS A 802 24.89 19.64 -7.85
C LYS A 802 26.30 20.13 -8.22
N TRP A 803 26.72 19.89 -9.46
CA TRP A 803 27.98 20.37 -10.00
C TRP A 803 27.71 20.97 -11.38
N ARG A 804 27.83 22.29 -11.46
CA ARG A 804 27.45 23.05 -12.67
C ARG A 804 26.06 22.65 -13.17
N ASP A 805 25.98 22.14 -14.40
CA ASP A 805 24.74 21.73 -15.06
C ASP A 805 24.28 20.30 -14.71
N PHE A 806 25.03 19.57 -13.87
CA PHE A 806 24.70 18.21 -13.47
C PHE A 806 24.13 18.16 -12.06
N THR A 807 23.07 17.38 -11.89
CA THR A 807 22.50 17.04 -10.57
C THR A 807 22.48 15.52 -10.43
N PHE A 808 23.19 15.01 -9.44
CA PHE A 808 23.09 13.62 -8.99
C PHE A 808 22.21 13.56 -7.75
N PHE A 809 21.28 12.63 -7.74
CA PHE A 809 20.40 12.38 -6.60
C PHE A 809 20.33 10.87 -6.32
N ALA A 810 20.40 10.51 -5.05
CA ALA A 810 20.18 9.14 -4.58
C ALA A 810 19.37 9.13 -3.30
N MET A 811 18.48 8.16 -3.14
CA MET A 811 17.71 7.96 -1.92
C MET A 811 17.48 6.49 -1.63
N GLY A 812 17.39 6.16 -0.35
CA GLY A 812 17.10 4.81 0.11
C GLY A 812 16.58 4.79 1.53
N ASN A 813 16.09 3.64 1.97
CA ASN A 813 15.56 3.46 3.32
C ASN A 813 16.10 2.20 4.01
N LEU A 814 16.27 2.35 5.32
CA LEU A 814 16.77 1.34 6.25
C LEU A 814 15.62 0.94 7.18
N TYR A 815 15.39 -0.35 7.33
CA TYR A 815 14.42 -0.94 8.25
C TYR A 815 15.14 -1.87 9.22
N LEU A 816 14.96 -1.70 10.54
CA LEU A 816 15.63 -2.50 11.57
C LEU A 816 14.65 -2.96 12.65
N GLY A 817 14.89 -4.18 13.15
CA GLY A 817 14.22 -4.77 14.32
C GLY A 817 12.84 -5.36 14.05
N GLY A 818 12.44 -5.47 12.79
CA GLY A 818 11.25 -6.19 12.37
C GLY A 818 11.56 -7.67 12.06
N HIS A 819 10.51 -8.49 12.03
CA HIS A 819 10.60 -9.89 11.64
C HIS A 819 9.69 -10.16 10.44
N GLY A 820 10.04 -11.13 9.64
CA GLY A 820 9.20 -11.70 8.59
C GLY A 820 8.90 -13.15 8.90
N MET A 821 7.83 -13.69 8.30
CA MET A 821 7.46 -15.09 8.43
C MET A 821 7.49 -15.77 7.06
N LYS A 822 8.01 -16.97 7.00
CA LYS A 822 8.08 -17.83 5.82
C LYS A 822 6.87 -18.77 5.82
N ASP A 823 5.67 -18.25 5.47
CA ASP A 823 4.37 -18.94 5.60
C ASP A 823 3.59 -19.09 4.30
N ASN A 824 4.17 -18.69 3.15
CA ASN A 824 3.52 -18.87 1.86
C ASN A 824 3.82 -20.26 1.24
N SER A 825 3.14 -20.61 0.16
CA SER A 825 3.26 -21.91 -0.53
C SER A 825 4.66 -22.25 -1.04
N TYR A 826 5.55 -21.28 -1.16
CA TYR A 826 6.95 -21.50 -1.52
C TYR A 826 7.74 -22.16 -0.37
N TYR A 827 7.40 -21.81 0.87
CA TYR A 827 8.04 -22.34 2.08
C TYR A 827 7.25 -23.48 2.72
N TRP A 828 5.92 -23.38 2.73
CA TRP A 828 5.06 -24.39 3.35
C TRP A 828 4.60 -25.39 2.29
N MET A 829 5.42 -26.40 2.08
CA MET A 829 5.16 -27.48 1.11
C MET A 829 4.58 -28.70 1.83
N SER A 830 3.40 -29.12 1.43
CA SER A 830 2.73 -30.32 1.95
C SER A 830 1.77 -30.89 0.91
N GLY A 831 1.35 -32.11 1.11
CA GLY A 831 0.45 -32.75 0.18
C GLY A 831 1.05 -32.85 -1.21
N ASP A 832 0.23 -32.55 -2.19
CA ASP A 832 0.59 -32.51 -3.61
C ASP A 832 0.89 -31.09 -4.12
N SER A 833 1.29 -30.17 -3.22
CA SER A 833 1.70 -28.82 -3.59
C SER A 833 2.94 -28.82 -4.50
N LYS A 834 3.16 -27.72 -5.22
CA LYS A 834 4.38 -27.53 -6.00
C LYS A 834 5.58 -27.34 -5.08
N TYR A 835 6.65 -28.12 -5.24
CA TYR A 835 7.83 -28.02 -4.39
C TYR A 835 8.82 -27.01 -4.91
N SER A 836 9.26 -26.12 -4.00
CA SER A 836 10.35 -25.18 -4.27
C SER A 836 11.72 -25.83 -4.06
N GLU A 837 12.79 -25.14 -4.51
CA GLU A 837 14.17 -25.63 -4.33
C GLU A 837 14.56 -25.81 -2.87
N ILE A 838 13.85 -25.20 -1.91
CA ILE A 838 14.08 -25.34 -0.48
C ILE A 838 13.88 -26.78 0.00
N ALA A 839 13.03 -27.56 -0.68
CA ALA A 839 12.85 -28.99 -0.42
C ALA A 839 14.14 -29.82 -0.47
N ARG A 840 15.18 -29.32 -1.18
CA ARG A 840 16.49 -29.97 -1.21
C ARG A 840 17.16 -30.01 0.16
N ASN A 841 16.83 -29.06 1.04
CA ASN A 841 17.41 -28.92 2.38
C ASN A 841 16.59 -29.66 3.45
N ARG A 842 15.70 -30.57 3.05
CA ARG A 842 14.84 -31.33 3.92
C ARG A 842 15.62 -32.29 4.81
N TRP A 843 15.03 -32.61 5.92
CA TRP A 843 15.55 -33.60 6.81
C TRP A 843 15.38 -35.04 6.22
N THR A 844 16.44 -35.80 6.23
CA THR A 844 16.50 -37.27 6.07
C THR A 844 17.46 -37.82 7.11
N PRO A 845 17.49 -39.12 7.38
CA PRO A 845 18.49 -39.67 8.28
C PRO A 845 19.94 -39.30 7.96
N GLU A 846 20.27 -39.17 6.67
CA GLU A 846 21.59 -38.79 6.18
C GLU A 846 21.88 -37.29 6.33
N THR A 847 20.86 -36.47 6.26
CA THR A 847 20.99 -35.00 6.36
C THR A 847 20.61 -34.44 7.73
N ALA A 848 20.33 -35.26 8.71
CA ALA A 848 19.82 -34.86 10.03
C ALA A 848 20.66 -33.78 10.72
N ALA A 849 21.98 -33.75 10.50
CA ALA A 849 22.89 -32.76 11.10
C ALA A 849 22.91 -31.43 10.35
N THR A 850 22.45 -31.35 9.11
CA THR A 850 22.59 -30.18 8.22
C THR A 850 21.25 -29.67 7.67
N ALA A 851 20.16 -30.42 7.89
CA ALA A 851 18.85 -30.07 7.40
C ALA A 851 18.37 -28.73 7.97
N THR A 852 17.80 -27.92 7.10
CA THR A 852 17.19 -26.61 7.44
C THR A 852 15.70 -26.55 7.07
N TYR A 853 15.14 -27.69 6.68
CA TYR A 853 13.74 -27.87 6.35
C TYR A 853 13.26 -29.20 6.95
N PRO A 854 12.05 -29.29 7.49
CA PRO A 854 11.55 -30.55 8.07
C PRO A 854 11.41 -31.66 7.01
N ARG A 855 11.18 -32.91 7.44
CA ARG A 855 10.86 -34.00 6.52
C ARG A 855 9.70 -33.65 5.61
N LEU A 856 9.73 -34.12 4.39
CA LEU A 856 8.60 -33.95 3.47
C LEU A 856 7.46 -34.92 3.83
N THR A 857 6.23 -34.45 3.64
CA THR A 857 5.01 -35.21 3.93
C THR A 857 3.95 -34.95 2.86
N THR A 858 3.12 -35.94 2.57
CA THR A 858 1.94 -35.80 1.71
C THR A 858 0.67 -35.49 2.48
N THR A 859 0.73 -35.39 3.81
CA THR A 859 -0.36 -34.91 4.65
C THR A 859 -0.36 -33.37 4.73
N ASN A 860 -1.26 -32.79 5.49
CA ASN A 860 -1.35 -31.34 5.66
C ASN A 860 -0.15 -30.71 6.41
N GLY A 861 0.75 -31.54 6.97
CA GLY A 861 1.92 -31.05 7.70
C GLY A 861 1.60 -30.23 8.95
N ALA A 862 0.48 -30.48 9.61
CA ALA A 862 -0.06 -29.62 10.68
C ALA A 862 0.90 -29.38 11.85
N ASN A 863 1.82 -30.31 12.12
CA ASN A 863 2.88 -30.11 13.11
C ASN A 863 3.95 -29.13 12.63
N ASN A 864 4.43 -29.28 11.40
CA ASN A 864 5.55 -28.50 10.86
C ASN A 864 5.16 -27.14 10.32
N LEU A 865 3.96 -27.05 9.69
CA LEU A 865 3.49 -25.87 8.98
C LEU A 865 2.56 -25.04 9.87
N ARG A 866 3.13 -24.48 10.93
CA ARG A 866 2.47 -23.59 11.88
C ARG A 866 3.37 -22.47 12.35
N THR A 867 2.78 -21.43 12.90
CA THR A 867 3.53 -20.29 13.39
C THR A 867 4.47 -20.71 14.51
N SER A 868 5.76 -20.60 14.24
CA SER A 868 6.85 -20.89 15.17
C SER A 868 8.06 -20.03 14.84
N ASP A 869 9.00 -19.94 15.75
CA ASP A 869 10.27 -19.25 15.55
C ASP A 869 11.10 -19.87 14.41
N PHE A 870 10.88 -21.16 14.10
CA PHE A 870 11.50 -21.84 12.95
C PHE A 870 11.23 -21.12 11.62
N TRP A 871 10.04 -20.57 11.44
CA TRP A 871 9.63 -19.90 10.22
C TRP A 871 9.83 -18.37 10.27
N ILE A 872 10.23 -17.83 11.42
CA ILE A 872 10.45 -16.39 11.61
C ILE A 872 11.92 -16.05 11.33
N TYR A 873 12.12 -14.93 10.63
CA TYR A 873 13.46 -14.40 10.35
C TYR A 873 13.53 -12.90 10.65
N LYS A 874 14.71 -12.40 10.96
CA LYS A 874 14.97 -10.97 11.08
C LYS A 874 14.85 -10.32 9.71
N ASN A 875 14.04 -9.26 9.60
CA ASN A 875 13.76 -8.56 8.34
C ASN A 875 14.49 -7.20 8.29
N ASP A 876 15.71 -7.17 8.80
CA ASP A 876 16.58 -5.99 8.69
C ASP A 876 17.04 -5.84 7.24
N ARG A 877 16.80 -4.64 6.66
CA ARG A 877 17.12 -4.41 5.26
C ARG A 877 17.41 -2.94 4.96
N PHE A 878 18.27 -2.73 3.96
CA PHE A 878 18.45 -1.44 3.30
C PHE A 878 18.00 -1.57 1.83
N ASN A 879 17.14 -0.65 1.40
CA ASN A 879 16.67 -0.55 0.02
C ASN A 879 17.20 0.74 -0.60
N LEU A 880 17.98 0.65 -1.67
CA LEU A 880 18.33 1.80 -2.50
C LEU A 880 17.11 2.07 -3.43
N SER A 881 16.30 3.06 -3.05
CA SER A 881 14.99 3.29 -3.69
C SER A 881 15.13 3.93 -5.06
N GLN A 882 16.07 4.87 -5.20
CA GLN A 882 16.28 5.60 -6.46
C GLN A 882 17.68 6.16 -6.56
N VAL A 883 18.22 6.15 -7.79
CA VAL A 883 19.40 6.92 -8.21
C VAL A 883 19.05 7.63 -9.50
N GLN A 884 19.33 8.94 -9.60
CA GLN A 884 19.06 9.75 -10.79
C GLN A 884 20.22 10.67 -11.09
N LEU A 885 20.56 10.80 -12.37
CA LEU A 885 21.47 11.81 -12.90
C LEU A 885 20.69 12.70 -13.87
N THR A 886 20.68 13.99 -13.61
CA THR A 886 20.03 15.01 -14.45
C THR A 886 21.09 15.95 -15.03
N TYR A 887 20.98 16.27 -16.32
CA TYR A 887 21.76 17.28 -17.02
C TYR A 887 20.84 18.39 -17.51
N ALA A 888 21.02 19.62 -17.04
CA ALA A 888 20.31 20.79 -17.48
C ALA A 888 21.14 21.51 -18.57
N MET A 889 20.56 21.70 -19.76
CA MET A 889 21.26 22.34 -20.88
C MET A 889 21.51 23.84 -20.58
N PRO A 890 22.74 24.32 -20.70
CA PRO A 890 23.04 25.71 -20.43
C PRO A 890 22.27 26.69 -21.30
N GLN A 891 21.86 27.82 -20.74
CA GLN A 891 21.03 28.86 -21.39
C GLN A 891 21.66 29.42 -22.67
N ASN A 892 23.00 29.48 -22.74
CA ASN A 892 23.73 29.98 -23.92
C ASN A 892 23.51 29.09 -25.16
N VAL A 893 23.28 27.78 -24.97
CA VAL A 893 22.98 26.85 -26.07
C VAL A 893 21.56 27.04 -26.58
N LEU A 894 20.65 27.48 -25.74
CA LEU A 894 19.23 27.66 -26.07
C LEU A 894 18.94 29.06 -26.63
N ARG A 895 19.92 29.96 -26.66
CA ARG A 895 19.75 31.31 -27.20
C ARG A 895 19.25 31.30 -28.65
N GLY A 896 18.21 32.10 -28.92
CA GLY A 896 17.60 32.19 -30.26
C GLY A 896 16.54 31.15 -30.56
N THR A 897 16.28 30.21 -29.62
CA THR A 897 15.15 29.26 -29.70
C THR A 897 13.97 29.75 -28.86
N PHE A 898 12.80 29.15 -29.08
CA PHE A 898 11.63 29.38 -28.20
C PHE A 898 11.70 28.56 -26.90
N ILE A 899 12.69 27.65 -26.78
CA ILE A 899 12.89 26.81 -25.61
C ILE A 899 13.65 27.62 -24.54
N LYS A 900 13.07 27.74 -23.35
CA LYS A 900 13.65 28.46 -22.22
C LYS A 900 14.46 27.55 -21.30
N GLY A 901 14.21 26.24 -21.29
CA GLY A 901 14.94 25.26 -20.54
C GLY A 901 14.80 23.86 -21.15
N LEU A 902 15.85 23.05 -21.06
CA LEU A 902 15.88 21.67 -21.55
C LEU A 902 16.74 20.85 -20.60
N SER A 903 16.17 19.78 -20.05
CA SER A 903 16.89 18.85 -19.17
C SER A 903 16.72 17.42 -19.62
N PHE A 904 17.77 16.63 -19.42
CA PHE A 904 17.78 15.17 -19.65
C PHE A 904 18.05 14.48 -18.34
N PHE A 905 17.38 13.36 -18.10
CA PHE A 905 17.70 12.55 -16.94
C PHE A 905 17.77 11.06 -17.26
N ALA A 906 18.53 10.34 -16.45
CA ALA A 906 18.54 8.88 -16.38
C ALA A 906 18.33 8.49 -14.94
N ASN A 907 17.43 7.54 -14.67
CA ASN A 907 17.18 7.07 -13.33
C ASN A 907 17.12 5.54 -13.28
N ALA A 908 17.41 5.02 -12.09
CA ALA A 908 17.21 3.62 -11.74
C ALA A 908 16.46 3.54 -10.40
N ASN A 909 15.46 2.70 -10.33
CA ASN A 909 14.58 2.58 -9.17
C ASN A 909 14.61 1.15 -8.61
N ASN A 910 14.46 1.01 -7.28
CA ASN A 910 14.41 -0.28 -6.60
C ASN A 910 15.65 -1.14 -6.88
N LEU A 911 16.83 -0.58 -6.65
CA LEU A 911 18.12 -1.21 -6.86
C LEU A 911 18.48 -2.23 -5.76
#